data_32c26e4997d12fdfad8111f96956cbe1
#
_entry.id   32c26e4997d12fdfad8111f96956cbe1
#
_cell.length_a   1.000
_cell.length_b   1.000
_cell.length_c   1.000
_cell.angle_alpha   90.00
_cell.angle_beta   90.00
_cell.angle_gamma   90.00
#
_symmetry.space_group_name_H-M   'P 1'
#
loop_
_entity.id
_entity.type
_entity.pdbx_description
1 polymer ?
#
loop_
_entity_poly.entity_id
_entity_poly.type
_entity_poly.pdbx_seq_one_letter_code
_entity_poly.pdbx_strand_id
1 'polypeptide(L)'
;MRIINLDKHEPYQLAQDSKLEVERTNPFFNDYAEHTTPLDLPASDHNRRLLGFPDLFGGRAKMITSDVSIQDGEFHAQCRQAVLSATRKGTIQTSFYLNDGSFYSKIQNVKLKDVFTTGNDVIEFQTVDAAINYCRSLRANNDLRLTIFPVLVDDDSGMDKGNNYKVINAFGKLSSVAIAEWDLAELQSYYLKDIIPFDPDMTGIGCDFYNSTTRMEIVDEIPITNDPGYWISPFIRANYVLRRALSHFGYDLQRNFFETTPPFNNMVLLNNVIDTIVNKKIRLADLVPDVSVSDLLALYRKKFCCEFVPDEVNKTVKIVFLKDILTDRPVADLTSHVTAEPSVSYKTEKEYSRLKLAASSTLDSEAEEDYDDLKDMLASTPSVYFDPATGCFMKDGWSGNYCVPTKVSEASQPYDTGEEQEAKEVKVPECIPEFRTLVFSYTDQDDNAQEISFGKFLYVGKYQTLNSKMVISGEDGQEADDDSGKMKPMLAFTIYYGGRTAGTISPYNIRETTGTKLWDYALYYNGDDGIFERFYRDYDLLLRNSMQQVKIKLLLSQSEKQNLPAWARVTVRGVSFLLNKLKFTLGGKTEPVESELLTTGLYEPVSQAQSITDALPMMSTEYCWVGRISTEEVDVEAYDNSGVDKDRTFKTIYPPVPSADYVGQRYMQQSSYTERQIRHSTFFRSSIHEYTKTTVWLECVHR
;
A
#
# COMPACT_ATOMS: atom_id res chain seq x y z
N MET A 1 22.03 24.87 32.56
CA MET A 1 22.03 24.21 31.23
C MET A 1 23.46 24.10 30.72
N ARG A 2 23.83 22.97 30.11
CA ARG A 2 25.13 22.71 29.45
C ARG A 2 24.91 22.14 28.08
N ILE A 3 25.59 22.64 27.06
CA ILE A 3 25.53 22.16 25.68
C ILE A 3 26.94 21.70 25.28
N ILE A 4 27.07 20.45 24.86
CA ILE A 4 28.36 19.80 24.57
C ILE A 4 28.37 19.43 23.08
N ASN A 5 29.40 19.87 22.37
CA ASN A 5 29.65 19.40 21.00
C ASN A 5 30.18 17.95 21.08
N LEU A 6 29.48 17.00 20.48
CA LEU A 6 29.83 15.58 20.56
C LEU A 6 31.00 15.21 19.64
N ASP A 7 31.22 15.94 18.56
CA ASP A 7 32.34 15.69 17.63
C ASP A 7 33.68 16.10 18.26
N LYS A 8 33.66 17.13 19.12
CA LYS A 8 34.87 17.69 19.79
C LYS A 8 34.95 17.33 21.26
N HIS A 9 33.87 16.78 21.85
CA HIS A 9 33.73 16.48 23.28
C HIS A 9 33.96 17.69 24.21
N GLU A 10 33.68 18.89 23.74
CA GLU A 10 33.88 20.13 24.49
C GLU A 10 32.55 20.90 24.64
N PRO A 11 32.28 21.54 25.81
CA PRO A 11 31.08 22.34 26.01
C PRO A 11 31.19 23.70 25.35
N TYR A 12 30.07 24.21 24.86
CA TYR A 12 29.97 25.60 24.43
C TYR A 12 29.99 26.56 25.60
N GLN A 13 30.60 27.72 25.40
CA GLN A 13 30.47 28.85 26.31
C GLN A 13 29.11 29.51 26.05
N LEU A 14 28.25 29.52 27.06
CA LEU A 14 26.94 30.17 27.02
C LEU A 14 27.01 31.56 27.64
N ALA A 15 26.15 32.47 27.23
CA ALA A 15 25.94 33.73 27.93
C ALA A 15 25.31 33.47 29.30
N GLN A 16 25.53 34.39 30.23
CA GLN A 16 24.92 34.34 31.56
C GLN A 16 23.37 34.37 31.36
N ASP A 17 22.67 33.53 32.11
CA ASP A 17 21.21 33.39 32.05
C ASP A 17 20.64 32.97 30.67
N SER A 18 21.41 32.30 29.83
CA SER A 18 20.95 31.71 28.59
C SER A 18 19.77 30.76 28.84
N LYS A 19 18.67 31.03 28.13
CA LYS A 19 17.46 30.18 28.11
C LYS A 19 17.29 29.61 26.72
N LEU A 20 16.86 28.35 26.64
CA LEU A 20 16.53 27.65 25.42
C LEU A 20 15.08 27.21 25.49
N GLU A 21 14.24 27.72 24.61
CA GLU A 21 12.85 27.25 24.48
C GLU A 21 12.79 26.08 23.52
N VAL A 22 12.22 24.98 23.99
CA VAL A 22 11.99 23.76 23.22
C VAL A 22 10.51 23.72 22.85
N GLU A 23 10.23 23.44 21.59
CA GLU A 23 8.89 23.19 21.07
C GLU A 23 8.82 21.76 20.54
N ARG A 24 7.95 20.95 21.18
CA ARG A 24 7.57 19.61 20.74
C ARG A 24 6.20 19.68 20.10
N THR A 25 6.11 19.34 18.83
CA THR A 25 4.84 19.32 18.09
C THR A 25 4.37 17.88 17.92
N ASN A 26 3.06 17.70 17.91
CA ASN A 26 2.46 16.40 17.62
C ASN A 26 2.67 16.07 16.13
N PRO A 27 3.40 14.99 15.80
CA PRO A 27 3.74 14.67 14.41
C PRO A 27 2.54 14.24 13.56
N PHE A 28 1.41 13.86 14.16
CA PHE A 28 0.18 13.53 13.44
C PHE A 28 -0.57 14.75 12.90
N PHE A 29 -0.31 15.93 13.47
CA PHE A 29 -1.05 17.16 13.15
C PHE A 29 -0.16 18.30 12.66
N ASN A 30 1.15 18.17 12.78
CA ASN A 30 2.12 19.21 12.45
C ASN A 30 3.25 18.64 11.58
N ASP A 31 3.64 19.41 10.59
CA ASP A 31 4.76 19.05 9.70
C ASP A 31 6.14 19.40 10.29
N TYR A 32 6.16 20.04 11.45
CA TYR A 32 7.40 20.48 12.10
C TYR A 32 7.86 19.48 13.14
N ALA A 33 9.12 19.07 13.01
CA ALA A 33 9.79 18.24 13.99
C ALA A 33 10.13 18.99 15.29
N GLU A 34 10.46 18.27 16.37
CA GLU A 34 10.89 18.84 17.64
C GLU A 34 12.14 19.70 17.45
N HIS A 35 12.05 20.98 17.81
CA HIS A 35 13.12 21.95 17.61
C HIS A 35 13.16 22.98 18.72
N THR A 36 14.24 23.77 18.73
CA THR A 36 14.35 24.91 19.64
C THR A 36 14.18 26.22 18.92
N THR A 37 13.75 27.24 19.67
CA THR A 37 14.00 28.61 19.24
C THR A 37 15.50 28.86 19.07
N PRO A 38 15.89 29.76 18.15
CA PRO A 38 17.30 30.08 17.97
C PRO A 38 17.98 30.57 19.25
N LEU A 39 19.14 30.02 19.55
CA LEU A 39 20.00 30.44 20.66
C LEU A 39 21.19 31.21 20.13
N ASP A 40 21.47 32.34 20.75
CA ASP A 40 22.66 33.14 20.47
C ASP A 40 23.84 32.72 21.35
N LEU A 41 24.78 32.04 20.75
CA LEU A 41 26.07 31.70 21.39
C LEU A 41 27.02 32.89 21.27
N PRO A 42 27.75 33.27 22.33
CA PRO A 42 28.84 34.24 22.23
C PRO A 42 29.86 33.83 21.16
N ALA A 43 30.25 34.76 20.28
CA ALA A 43 31.28 34.50 19.26
C ALA A 43 32.70 34.51 19.87
N SER A 44 32.87 33.79 20.97
CA SER A 44 34.19 33.60 21.60
C SER A 44 35.09 32.76 20.69
N ASP A 45 36.41 32.87 20.86
CA ASP A 45 37.36 32.06 20.08
C ASP A 45 37.15 30.56 20.31
N HIS A 46 36.69 30.17 21.51
CA HIS A 46 36.34 28.82 21.83
C HIS A 46 35.14 28.31 21.00
N ASN A 47 33.99 29.02 21.01
CA ASN A 47 32.81 28.64 20.29
C ASN A 47 33.06 28.71 18.77
N ARG A 48 33.77 29.72 18.28
CA ARG A 48 34.16 29.83 16.87
C ARG A 48 34.99 28.62 16.41
N ARG A 49 35.96 28.20 17.24
CA ARG A 49 36.78 27.02 16.97
C ARG A 49 35.96 25.74 16.91
N LEU A 50 35.04 25.52 17.85
CA LEU A 50 34.18 24.36 17.91
C LEU A 50 33.29 24.25 16.64
N LEU A 51 32.81 25.37 16.13
CA LEU A 51 31.97 25.45 14.96
C LEU A 51 32.77 25.67 13.63
N GLY A 52 34.11 25.60 13.72
CA GLY A 52 34.98 25.74 12.57
C GLY A 52 34.97 27.13 11.95
N PHE A 53 34.85 28.17 12.76
CA PHE A 53 34.86 29.59 12.34
C PHE A 53 33.78 29.97 11.35
N PRO A 54 32.47 29.91 11.75
CA PRO A 54 31.35 30.17 10.88
C PRO A 54 31.24 31.60 10.36
N ASP A 55 31.97 32.54 10.98
CA ASP A 55 32.03 33.95 10.69
C ASP A 55 33.06 34.33 9.61
N LEU A 56 33.83 33.38 9.11
CA LEU A 56 34.82 33.64 8.06
C LEU A 56 34.17 33.65 6.67
N PHE A 57 34.52 34.69 5.88
CA PHE A 57 34.17 34.75 4.48
C PHE A 57 34.93 33.68 3.70
N GLY A 58 34.26 32.94 2.89
CA GLY A 58 34.87 31.94 2.04
C GLY A 58 33.93 30.75 1.82
N GLY A 59 33.79 30.36 0.58
CA GLY A 59 32.78 29.46 0.09
C GLY A 59 32.65 28.13 0.80
N ARG A 60 31.77 28.05 1.78
CA ARG A 60 31.25 26.77 2.25
C ARG A 60 29.97 26.49 1.49
N ALA A 61 29.94 25.38 0.81
CA ALA A 61 28.77 24.96 0.02
C ALA A 61 27.61 24.44 0.91
N LYS A 62 27.82 24.22 2.21
CA LYS A 62 26.80 23.62 3.10
C LYS A 62 26.73 24.34 4.43
N MET A 63 25.54 24.38 5.01
CA MET A 63 25.28 24.84 6.37
C MET A 63 26.12 24.02 7.38
N ILE A 64 26.65 24.70 8.39
CA ILE A 64 27.41 24.03 9.45
C ILE A 64 26.44 23.33 10.38
N THR A 65 26.61 22.03 10.50
CA THR A 65 25.85 21.19 11.43
C THR A 65 26.81 20.37 12.28
N SER A 66 26.44 20.06 13.52
CA SER A 66 27.17 19.19 14.45
C SER A 66 26.22 18.45 15.37
N ASP A 67 26.62 17.29 15.84
CA ASP A 67 25.87 16.58 16.85
C ASP A 67 26.24 17.12 18.23
N VAL A 68 25.21 17.38 19.05
CA VAL A 68 25.39 18.00 20.38
C VAL A 68 24.54 17.27 21.42
N SER A 69 24.97 17.39 22.70
CA SER A 69 24.18 16.96 23.85
C SER A 69 23.76 18.17 24.66
N ILE A 70 22.48 18.26 24.99
CA ILE A 70 21.93 19.29 25.88
C ILE A 70 21.60 18.62 27.21
N GLN A 71 22.11 19.22 28.31
CA GLN A 71 21.90 18.75 29.67
C GLN A 71 21.39 19.89 30.54
N ASP A 72 20.30 19.68 31.28
CA ASP A 72 19.76 20.64 32.22
C ASP A 72 19.08 19.93 33.40
N GLY A 73 19.80 19.74 34.48
CA GLY A 73 19.38 18.88 35.58
C GLY A 73 19.21 17.41 35.12
N GLU A 74 18.01 16.87 35.27
CA GLU A 74 17.66 15.51 34.82
C GLU A 74 17.34 15.43 33.31
N PHE A 75 17.15 16.58 32.69
CA PHE A 75 16.89 16.62 31.24
C PHE A 75 18.17 16.34 30.46
N HIS A 76 18.13 15.37 29.58
CA HIS A 76 19.22 15.01 28.69
C HIS A 76 18.71 14.67 27.30
N ALA A 77 19.18 15.40 26.29
CA ALA A 77 18.85 15.13 24.89
C ALA A 77 20.10 15.15 24.01
N GLN A 78 20.17 14.22 23.07
CA GLN A 78 21.08 14.32 21.93
C GLN A 78 20.32 14.94 20.77
N CYS A 79 20.93 15.90 20.09
CA CYS A 79 20.28 16.65 19.03
C CYS A 79 21.29 17.10 17.97
N ARG A 80 20.76 17.52 16.83
CA ARG A 80 21.55 18.10 15.75
C ARG A 80 21.47 19.62 15.81
N GLN A 81 22.61 20.24 15.88
CA GLN A 81 22.76 21.69 15.82
C GLN A 81 22.92 22.16 14.39
N ALA A 82 22.29 23.29 14.06
CA ALA A 82 22.48 24.02 12.81
C ALA A 82 22.84 25.47 13.09
N VAL A 83 23.89 25.97 12.46
CA VAL A 83 24.29 27.39 12.54
C VAL A 83 23.48 28.16 11.53
N LEU A 84 22.65 29.11 11.99
CA LEU A 84 21.79 29.94 11.15
C LEU A 84 22.51 31.18 10.65
N SER A 85 23.26 31.86 11.55
CA SER A 85 24.04 33.03 11.23
C SER A 85 25.23 33.20 12.18
N ALA A 86 26.25 33.93 11.76
CA ALA A 86 27.38 34.23 12.62
C ALA A 86 27.92 35.63 12.36
N THR A 87 28.14 36.40 13.42
CA THR A 87 28.70 37.75 13.38
C THR A 87 30.03 37.78 14.14
N ARG A 88 31.09 38.19 13.46
CA ARG A 88 32.40 38.32 14.08
C ARG A 88 32.34 39.33 15.22
N LYS A 89 32.84 38.97 16.41
CA LYS A 89 32.76 39.71 17.67
C LYS A 89 31.33 39.98 18.19
N GLY A 90 30.31 39.25 17.67
CA GLY A 90 28.96 39.32 18.15
C GLY A 90 28.46 37.96 18.64
N THR A 91 27.47 37.44 18.01
CA THR A 91 26.84 36.18 18.34
C THR A 91 26.86 35.18 17.15
N ILE A 92 26.77 33.91 17.49
CA ILE A 92 26.53 32.82 16.55
C ILE A 92 25.15 32.30 16.88
N GLN A 93 24.20 32.57 15.96
CA GLN A 93 22.83 32.10 16.11
C GLN A 93 22.73 30.65 15.67
N THR A 94 22.15 29.81 16.51
CA THR A 94 22.04 28.37 16.27
C THR A 94 20.70 27.82 16.72
N SER A 95 20.15 26.86 16.00
CA SER A 95 18.99 26.06 16.38
C SER A 95 19.38 24.62 16.62
N PHE A 96 18.60 23.93 17.46
CA PHE A 96 18.78 22.54 17.76
C PHE A 96 17.54 21.75 17.38
N TYR A 97 17.75 20.64 16.68
CA TYR A 97 16.71 19.70 16.28
C TYR A 97 16.85 18.46 17.16
N LEU A 98 15.84 18.22 17.99
CA LEU A 98 15.81 17.13 18.94
C LEU A 98 15.14 15.90 18.31
N ASN A 99 15.35 14.73 18.91
CA ASN A 99 14.67 13.48 18.61
C ASN A 99 14.35 13.28 17.09
N ASP A 100 13.09 13.38 16.72
CA ASP A 100 12.61 13.22 15.34
C ASP A 100 13.25 14.22 14.37
N GLY A 101 13.47 15.47 14.78
CA GLY A 101 14.18 16.46 13.97
C GLY A 101 15.61 16.06 13.65
N SER A 102 16.35 15.52 14.62
CA SER A 102 17.68 14.97 14.40
C SER A 102 17.63 13.74 13.48
N PHE A 103 16.73 12.81 13.75
CA PHE A 103 16.53 11.59 13.00
C PHE A 103 16.23 11.88 11.53
N TYR A 104 15.18 12.65 11.23
CA TYR A 104 14.79 12.95 9.85
C TYR A 104 15.87 13.73 9.10
N SER A 105 16.62 14.60 9.76
CA SER A 105 17.74 15.32 9.12
C SER A 105 18.86 14.40 8.61
N LYS A 106 19.02 13.23 9.22
CA LYS A 106 20.03 12.23 8.82
C LYS A 106 19.58 11.39 7.63
N ILE A 107 18.30 11.07 7.56
CA ILE A 107 17.76 10.08 6.61
C ILE A 107 17.25 10.68 5.29
N GLN A 108 16.89 11.97 5.25
CA GLN A 108 16.14 12.58 4.16
C GLN A 108 16.82 12.54 2.78
N ASN A 109 18.15 12.47 2.73
CA ASN A 109 18.91 12.54 1.49
C ASN A 109 19.61 11.21 1.11
N VAL A 110 19.32 10.13 1.83
CA VAL A 110 19.92 8.81 1.58
C VAL A 110 18.96 7.97 0.78
N LYS A 111 19.39 7.49 -0.39
CA LYS A 111 18.58 6.62 -1.22
C LYS A 111 18.48 5.23 -0.59
N LEU A 112 17.33 4.58 -0.78
CA LEU A 112 17.08 3.25 -0.26
C LEU A 112 18.08 2.22 -0.83
N LYS A 113 18.48 2.37 -2.11
CA LYS A 113 19.53 1.55 -2.73
C LYS A 113 20.88 1.62 -2.04
N ASP A 114 21.23 2.79 -1.48
CA ASP A 114 22.52 3.02 -0.82
C ASP A 114 22.59 2.35 0.57
N VAL A 115 21.46 1.88 1.09
CA VAL A 115 21.42 1.10 2.34
C VAL A 115 21.99 -0.31 2.15
N PHE A 116 21.88 -0.86 0.93
CA PHE A 116 22.25 -2.23 0.58
C PHE A 116 23.63 -2.29 -0.09
N THR A 117 24.68 -1.89 0.62
CA THR A 117 26.05 -1.77 0.07
C THR A 117 27.03 -2.78 0.62
N THR A 118 26.66 -3.61 1.58
CA THR A 118 27.56 -4.59 2.21
C THR A 118 27.62 -5.89 1.40
N GLY A 119 28.67 -6.68 1.57
CA GLY A 119 28.79 -7.98 0.92
C GLY A 119 27.64 -8.96 1.26
N ASN A 120 27.00 -8.79 2.40
CA ASN A 120 25.82 -9.59 2.80
C ASN A 120 24.55 -9.23 2.01
N ASP A 121 24.54 -8.12 1.30
CA ASP A 121 23.44 -7.64 0.47
C ASP A 121 23.51 -8.17 -0.97
N VAL A 122 24.50 -9.02 -1.26
CA VAL A 122 24.69 -9.70 -2.54
C VAL A 122 24.72 -11.22 -2.34
N ILE A 123 23.88 -11.92 -3.08
CA ILE A 123 23.87 -13.39 -3.12
C ILE A 123 24.47 -13.80 -4.45
N GLU A 124 25.59 -14.52 -4.42
CA GLU A 124 26.30 -14.97 -5.62
C GLU A 124 26.08 -16.46 -5.91
N PHE A 125 26.04 -16.82 -7.18
CA PHE A 125 25.82 -18.17 -7.66
C PHE A 125 26.90 -18.59 -8.65
N GLN A 126 27.22 -19.87 -8.69
CA GLN A 126 28.18 -20.43 -9.66
C GLN A 126 27.61 -20.44 -11.10
N THR A 127 26.32 -20.71 -11.22
CA THR A 127 25.61 -20.80 -12.51
C THR A 127 24.26 -20.10 -12.41
N VAL A 128 23.68 -19.74 -13.57
CA VAL A 128 22.31 -19.21 -13.63
C VAL A 128 21.30 -20.25 -13.16
N ASP A 129 21.51 -21.56 -13.46
CA ASP A 129 20.65 -22.63 -12.98
C ASP A 129 20.63 -22.72 -11.45
N ALA A 130 21.77 -22.48 -10.79
CA ALA A 130 21.83 -22.41 -9.33
C ALA A 130 21.00 -21.23 -8.80
N ALA A 131 21.04 -20.09 -9.46
CA ALA A 131 20.23 -18.94 -9.12
C ALA A 131 18.72 -19.20 -9.34
N ILE A 132 18.36 -19.83 -10.46
CA ILE A 132 16.97 -20.26 -10.74
C ILE A 132 16.48 -21.21 -9.65
N ASN A 133 17.27 -22.23 -9.29
CA ASN A 133 16.89 -23.19 -8.25
C ASN A 133 16.77 -22.53 -6.88
N TYR A 134 17.64 -21.59 -6.55
CA TYR A 134 17.50 -20.78 -5.32
C TYR A 134 16.18 -19.99 -5.35
N CYS A 135 15.90 -19.25 -6.41
CA CYS A 135 14.63 -18.52 -6.53
C CYS A 135 13.42 -19.45 -6.42
N ARG A 136 13.48 -20.61 -7.08
CA ARG A 136 12.42 -21.64 -6.98
C ARG A 136 12.21 -22.11 -5.52
N SER A 137 13.28 -22.23 -4.73
CA SER A 137 13.19 -22.62 -3.32
C SER A 137 12.48 -21.58 -2.44
N LEU A 138 12.49 -20.28 -2.83
CA LEU A 138 11.81 -19.22 -2.09
C LEU A 138 10.27 -19.38 -2.07
N ARG A 139 9.71 -20.21 -2.94
CA ARG A 139 8.28 -20.55 -2.95
C ARG A 139 7.83 -21.24 -1.67
N ALA A 140 8.74 -21.80 -0.88
CA ALA A 140 8.45 -22.40 0.43
C ALA A 140 8.19 -21.36 1.53
N ASN A 141 8.35 -20.07 1.25
CA ASN A 141 8.10 -18.93 2.16
C ASN A 141 8.89 -18.98 3.48
N ASN A 142 10.09 -19.51 3.47
CA ASN A 142 10.93 -19.74 4.65
C ASN A 142 12.15 -18.81 4.76
N ASP A 143 12.41 -17.97 3.75
CA ASP A 143 13.49 -16.97 3.81
C ASP A 143 13.01 -15.69 4.49
N LEU A 144 13.85 -15.11 5.36
CA LEU A 144 13.53 -13.91 6.13
C LEU A 144 13.75 -12.61 5.35
N ARG A 145 14.46 -12.66 4.23
CA ARG A 145 14.79 -11.51 3.40
C ARG A 145 13.99 -11.46 2.11
N LEU A 146 13.76 -12.61 1.50
CA LEU A 146 13.21 -12.75 0.16
C LEU A 146 12.01 -13.69 0.13
N THR A 147 11.13 -13.47 -0.83
CA THR A 147 10.08 -14.39 -1.24
C THR A 147 9.87 -14.29 -2.74
N ILE A 148 9.07 -15.16 -3.32
CA ILE A 148 8.79 -15.17 -4.75
C ILE A 148 7.38 -15.66 -5.03
N PHE A 149 6.70 -15.01 -5.95
CA PHE A 149 5.40 -15.40 -6.48
C PHE A 149 5.18 -14.75 -7.85
N PRO A 150 4.28 -15.27 -8.68
CA PRO A 150 4.00 -14.71 -10.00
C PRO A 150 3.32 -13.34 -9.92
N VAL A 151 3.74 -12.41 -10.79
CA VAL A 151 3.08 -11.13 -11.02
C VAL A 151 3.02 -10.85 -12.53
N LEU A 152 2.05 -10.04 -12.94
CA LEU A 152 1.89 -9.61 -14.32
C LEU A 152 2.61 -8.29 -14.58
N VAL A 153 3.17 -8.18 -15.76
CA VAL A 153 3.68 -6.93 -16.36
C VAL A 153 3.13 -6.81 -17.76
N ASP A 154 3.17 -5.61 -18.32
CA ASP A 154 2.75 -5.38 -19.71
C ASP A 154 3.61 -6.21 -20.68
N ASP A 155 2.98 -6.70 -21.72
CA ASP A 155 3.66 -7.33 -22.82
C ASP A 155 3.80 -6.36 -24.01
N ASP A 156 4.92 -5.63 -24.07
CA ASP A 156 5.22 -4.68 -25.14
C ASP A 156 5.69 -5.38 -26.44
N SER A 157 5.56 -6.71 -26.54
CA SER A 157 6.11 -7.46 -27.67
C SER A 157 5.37 -7.28 -29.01
N GLY A 158 4.33 -6.45 -29.05
CA GLY A 158 3.59 -6.11 -30.29
C GLY A 158 2.92 -7.30 -30.98
N MET A 159 2.95 -8.47 -30.38
CA MET A 159 2.27 -9.62 -30.92
C MET A 159 0.79 -9.58 -30.53
N ASP A 160 -0.02 -9.33 -31.51
CA ASP A 160 -1.50 -9.30 -31.46
C ASP A 160 -2.10 -10.71 -31.18
N LYS A 161 -1.64 -11.35 -30.10
CA LYS A 161 -1.98 -12.73 -29.73
C LYS A 161 -2.97 -12.82 -28.56
N GLY A 162 -3.70 -11.75 -28.28
CA GLY A 162 -4.75 -11.76 -27.25
C GLY A 162 -4.25 -11.84 -25.80
N ASN A 163 -2.95 -11.85 -25.56
CA ASN A 163 -2.36 -11.86 -24.23
C ASN A 163 -1.54 -10.59 -24.03
N ASN A 164 -2.11 -9.64 -23.29
CA ASN A 164 -1.49 -8.34 -23.04
C ASN A 164 -0.49 -8.34 -21.89
N TYR A 165 -0.19 -9.50 -21.29
CA TYR A 165 0.65 -9.59 -20.10
C TYR A 165 1.72 -10.65 -20.24
N LYS A 166 2.92 -10.34 -19.73
CA LYS A 166 3.94 -11.30 -19.37
C LYS A 166 3.91 -11.59 -17.88
N VAL A 167 4.47 -12.75 -17.50
CA VAL A 167 4.49 -13.20 -16.10
C VAL A 167 5.92 -13.26 -15.61
N ILE A 168 6.22 -12.48 -14.56
CA ILE A 168 7.47 -12.61 -13.81
C ILE A 168 7.27 -13.69 -12.74
N ASN A 169 8.29 -14.52 -12.50
CA ASN A 169 8.33 -15.57 -11.47
C ASN A 169 7.40 -16.78 -11.70
N ALA A 170 7.01 -17.02 -12.92
CA ALA A 170 6.34 -18.28 -13.26
C ALA A 170 7.39 -19.33 -13.66
N PHE A 171 7.50 -20.38 -12.88
CA PHE A 171 8.42 -21.49 -13.15
C PHE A 171 7.65 -22.65 -13.77
N GLY A 172 8.04 -23.12 -14.92
CA GLY A 172 7.42 -24.31 -15.45
C GLY A 172 7.55 -24.53 -16.95
N LYS A 173 7.02 -25.63 -17.44
CA LYS A 173 7.06 -26.06 -18.83
C LYS A 173 5.72 -26.59 -19.29
N LEU A 174 5.29 -26.14 -20.45
CA LEU A 174 4.19 -26.70 -21.19
C LEU A 174 4.74 -27.56 -22.31
N SER A 175 4.31 -28.82 -22.41
CA SER A 175 4.62 -29.64 -23.56
C SER A 175 3.45 -29.60 -24.56
N SER A 176 3.77 -29.48 -25.82
CA SER A 176 2.81 -29.37 -26.92
C SER A 176 1.80 -30.52 -27.06
N VAL A 177 2.11 -31.68 -26.48
CA VAL A 177 1.25 -32.86 -26.51
C VAL A 177 0.04 -32.69 -25.59
N ALA A 178 0.07 -31.74 -24.70
CA ALA A 178 -0.93 -31.63 -23.64
C ALA A 178 -2.20 -30.85 -24.04
N ILE A 179 -2.17 -30.03 -25.07
CA ILE A 179 -3.32 -29.17 -25.40
C ILE A 179 -4.56 -29.91 -25.90
N ALA A 180 -4.37 -30.98 -26.63
CA ALA A 180 -5.49 -31.80 -27.14
C ALA A 180 -6.18 -32.62 -26.06
N GLU A 181 -5.58 -32.76 -24.87
CA GLU A 181 -6.03 -33.65 -23.80
C GLU A 181 -6.31 -32.91 -22.48
N TRP A 182 -6.29 -31.56 -22.48
CA TRP A 182 -6.37 -30.79 -21.24
C TRP A 182 -7.77 -30.61 -20.70
N ASP A 183 -7.94 -31.00 -19.47
CA ASP A 183 -9.07 -30.58 -18.65
C ASP A 183 -8.82 -29.14 -18.15
N LEU A 184 -9.78 -28.24 -18.44
CA LEU A 184 -9.73 -26.85 -18.00
C LEU A 184 -9.52 -26.71 -16.47
N ALA A 185 -10.04 -27.66 -15.68
CA ALA A 185 -9.87 -27.69 -14.24
C ALA A 185 -8.41 -27.97 -13.83
N GLU A 186 -7.69 -28.73 -14.61
CA GLU A 186 -6.27 -29.00 -14.38
C GLU A 186 -5.41 -27.78 -14.71
N LEU A 187 -5.73 -27.06 -15.76
CA LEU A 187 -5.10 -25.78 -16.11
C LEU A 187 -5.28 -24.73 -15.03
N GLN A 188 -6.47 -24.59 -14.49
CA GLN A 188 -6.74 -23.67 -13.38
C GLN A 188 -5.94 -24.07 -12.13
N SER A 189 -5.70 -25.35 -11.90
CA SER A 189 -4.84 -25.83 -10.81
C SER A 189 -3.35 -25.60 -11.09
N TYR A 190 -2.93 -25.55 -12.33
CA TYR A 190 -1.56 -25.29 -12.77
C TYR A 190 -1.09 -23.89 -12.43
N TYR A 191 -1.98 -22.97 -12.29
CA TYR A 191 -1.72 -21.60 -11.96
C TYR A 191 -0.79 -21.40 -10.74
N LEU A 192 -0.84 -22.29 -9.77
CA LEU A 192 0.10 -22.33 -8.64
C LEU A 192 1.26 -23.32 -8.87
N LYS A 193 1.25 -24.01 -9.95
CA LYS A 193 2.28 -24.93 -10.33
C LYS A 193 3.17 -24.36 -11.41
N ASP A 194 3.76 -24.34 -12.13
CA ASP A 194 4.75 -23.82 -13.04
C ASP A 194 4.19 -23.85 -14.45
N ILE A 195 3.45 -22.83 -14.86
CA ILE A 195 2.84 -22.77 -16.18
C ILE A 195 3.65 -21.93 -17.16
N ILE A 196 3.41 -22.14 -18.39
CA ILE A 196 4.21 -21.70 -19.51
C ILE A 196 3.30 -21.18 -20.59
N PRO A 197 3.58 -20.02 -21.21
CA PRO A 197 2.88 -19.61 -22.42
C PRO A 197 3.11 -20.64 -23.50
N PHE A 198 2.02 -21.06 -24.09
CA PHE A 198 2.04 -21.88 -25.26
C PHE A 198 1.96 -20.97 -26.48
N ASP A 199 2.84 -21.16 -27.43
CA ASP A 199 2.69 -20.60 -28.77
C ASP A 199 1.90 -21.61 -29.62
N PRO A 200 0.62 -21.31 -29.96
CA PRO A 200 -0.21 -22.23 -30.75
C PRO A 200 0.35 -22.48 -32.16
N ASP A 201 1.16 -21.56 -32.67
CA ASP A 201 1.80 -21.70 -33.99
C ASP A 201 3.06 -22.58 -33.95
N MET A 202 3.55 -22.88 -32.74
CA MET A 202 4.71 -23.74 -32.52
C MET A 202 4.31 -25.15 -32.14
N THR A 203 3.71 -25.87 -33.06
CA THR A 203 3.39 -27.30 -32.87
C THR A 203 4.65 -28.09 -32.55
N GLY A 204 4.79 -28.53 -31.31
CA GLY A 204 5.84 -29.49 -30.92
C GLY A 204 6.92 -28.93 -30.01
N ILE A 205 6.95 -27.65 -29.68
CA ILE A 205 7.96 -27.04 -28.81
C ILE A 205 7.31 -26.46 -27.56
N GLY A 206 7.63 -27.02 -26.39
CA GLY A 206 7.24 -26.42 -25.11
C GLY A 206 8.03 -25.13 -24.89
N CYS A 207 7.36 -24.08 -24.37
CA CYS A 207 8.01 -22.85 -24.01
C CYS A 207 7.93 -22.60 -22.51
N ASP A 208 8.98 -22.04 -21.92
CA ASP A 208 9.00 -21.69 -20.50
C ASP A 208 8.60 -20.22 -20.32
N PHE A 209 7.89 -19.84 -19.28
CA PHE A 209 7.61 -18.42 -18.94
C PHE A 209 8.89 -17.62 -18.65
N TYR A 210 9.93 -18.28 -18.21
CA TYR A 210 11.23 -17.71 -17.94
C TYR A 210 12.27 -18.27 -18.90
N ASN A 211 13.35 -17.57 -19.11
CA ASN A 211 14.44 -18.03 -19.95
C ASN A 211 15.32 -19.03 -19.18
N SER A 212 15.12 -20.31 -19.39
CA SER A 212 16.03 -21.35 -18.91
C SER A 212 17.23 -21.54 -19.83
N THR A 213 17.11 -21.12 -21.10
CA THR A 213 18.14 -21.13 -22.14
C THR A 213 18.13 -19.77 -22.84
N THR A 214 19.15 -19.53 -23.68
CA THR A 214 19.18 -18.34 -24.53
C THR A 214 17.98 -18.36 -25.49
N ARG A 215 17.26 -17.24 -25.59
CA ARG A 215 16.08 -17.09 -26.45
C ARG A 215 16.17 -15.84 -27.29
N MET A 216 15.52 -15.86 -28.43
CA MET A 216 15.24 -14.68 -29.20
C MET A 216 13.81 -14.22 -28.88
N GLU A 217 13.68 -12.98 -28.47
CA GLU A 217 12.38 -12.31 -28.22
C GLU A 217 12.26 -11.11 -29.14
N ILE A 218 11.04 -10.73 -29.51
CA ILE A 218 10.78 -9.56 -30.31
C ILE A 218 10.23 -8.49 -29.38
N VAL A 219 10.91 -7.36 -29.32
CA VAL A 219 10.49 -6.17 -28.57
C VAL A 219 10.44 -5.02 -29.56
N ASP A 220 9.29 -4.39 -29.73
CA ASP A 220 9.05 -3.33 -30.73
C ASP A 220 9.53 -3.71 -32.13
N GLU A 221 9.14 -4.89 -32.62
CA GLU A 221 9.54 -5.43 -33.92
C GLU A 221 11.05 -5.72 -34.08
N ILE A 222 11.86 -5.52 -33.03
CA ILE A 222 13.31 -5.77 -33.05
C ILE A 222 13.61 -7.12 -32.40
N PRO A 223 14.27 -8.06 -33.11
CA PRO A 223 14.68 -9.31 -32.50
C PRO A 223 15.86 -9.09 -31.54
N ILE A 224 15.64 -9.43 -30.27
CA ILE A 224 16.61 -9.33 -29.18
C ILE A 224 16.95 -10.73 -28.68
N THR A 225 18.22 -11.00 -28.47
CA THR A 225 18.69 -12.27 -27.88
C THR A 225 18.84 -12.10 -26.36
N ASN A 226 18.03 -12.81 -25.59
CA ASN A 226 18.07 -12.83 -24.16
C ASN A 226 18.84 -14.03 -23.61
N ASP A 227 19.69 -13.76 -22.63
CA ASP A 227 20.45 -14.77 -21.90
C ASP A 227 19.52 -15.55 -20.93
N PRO A 228 19.93 -16.72 -20.42
CA PRO A 228 19.19 -17.42 -19.37
C PRO A 228 19.05 -16.56 -18.10
N GLY A 229 17.93 -16.68 -17.41
CA GLY A 229 17.65 -15.99 -16.15
C GLY A 229 16.66 -14.82 -16.24
N TYR A 230 16.24 -14.43 -17.44
CA TYR A 230 15.17 -13.43 -17.60
C TYR A 230 13.84 -13.94 -17.06
N TRP A 231 13.00 -13.02 -16.63
CA TRP A 231 11.65 -13.23 -16.08
C TRP A 231 11.62 -13.86 -14.68
N ILE A 232 12.74 -13.79 -13.98
CA ILE A 232 12.83 -14.21 -12.57
C ILE A 232 13.42 -13.08 -11.74
N SER A 233 12.64 -12.62 -10.75
CA SER A 233 13.06 -11.60 -9.79
C SER A 233 12.35 -11.80 -8.46
N PRO A 234 13.07 -12.12 -7.37
CA PRO A 234 12.48 -12.27 -6.07
C PRO A 234 12.05 -10.92 -5.51
N PHE A 235 11.08 -10.94 -4.58
CA PHE A 235 10.63 -9.77 -3.83
C PHE A 235 11.28 -9.71 -2.46
N ILE A 236 11.65 -8.49 -2.06
CA ILE A 236 12.28 -8.26 -0.76
C ILE A 236 11.20 -8.02 0.31
N ARG A 237 11.39 -8.60 1.50
CA ARG A 237 10.44 -8.42 2.60
C ARG A 237 10.48 -7.02 3.15
N ALA A 238 9.33 -6.38 3.27
CA ALA A 238 9.19 -4.99 3.69
C ALA A 238 9.74 -4.75 5.11
N ASN A 239 9.52 -5.68 6.04
CA ASN A 239 10.07 -5.60 7.39
C ASN A 239 11.60 -5.71 7.42
N TYR A 240 12.19 -6.52 6.54
CA TYR A 240 13.65 -6.59 6.39
C TYR A 240 14.22 -5.27 5.87
N VAL A 241 13.59 -4.68 4.85
CA VAL A 241 13.98 -3.38 4.30
C VAL A 241 13.91 -2.29 5.38
N LEU A 242 12.81 -2.24 6.14
CA LEU A 242 12.62 -1.24 7.19
C LEU A 242 13.69 -1.34 8.29
N ARG A 243 13.96 -2.56 8.78
CA ARG A 243 15.04 -2.78 9.76
C ARG A 243 16.41 -2.41 9.20
N ARG A 244 16.68 -2.82 7.98
CA ARG A 244 17.96 -2.55 7.32
C ARG A 244 18.19 -1.06 7.10
N ALA A 245 17.13 -0.34 6.68
CA ALA A 245 17.16 1.11 6.51
C ALA A 245 17.49 1.83 7.83
N LEU A 246 16.81 1.47 8.93
CA LEU A 246 17.07 2.09 10.23
C LEU A 246 18.45 1.73 10.79
N SER A 247 18.87 0.47 10.65
CA SER A 247 20.19 0.03 11.15
C SER A 247 21.36 0.64 10.37
N HIS A 248 21.15 1.07 9.12
CA HIS A 248 22.16 1.83 8.35
C HIS A 248 22.56 3.14 9.07
N PHE A 249 21.61 3.76 9.77
CA PHE A 249 21.84 4.97 10.56
C PHE A 249 22.16 4.67 12.03
N GLY A 250 22.34 3.42 12.39
CA GLY A 250 22.67 2.98 13.75
C GLY A 250 21.49 2.90 14.70
N TYR A 251 20.24 2.86 14.19
CA TYR A 251 19.06 2.67 15.03
C TYR A 251 18.60 1.21 14.98
N ASP A 252 18.15 0.71 16.13
CA ASP A 252 17.47 -0.57 16.25
C ASP A 252 15.94 -0.36 16.26
N LEU A 253 15.23 -1.04 15.35
CA LEU A 253 13.76 -1.00 15.31
C LEU A 253 13.21 -1.89 16.42
N GLN A 254 12.48 -1.32 17.36
CA GLN A 254 11.78 -2.09 18.39
C GLN A 254 10.75 -3.02 17.75
N ARG A 255 10.46 -4.14 18.44
CA ARG A 255 9.41 -5.06 18.02
C ARG A 255 8.09 -4.30 17.84
N ASN A 256 7.44 -4.47 16.71
CA ASN A 256 6.33 -3.64 16.29
C ASN A 256 5.18 -4.43 15.65
N PHE A 257 4.09 -3.72 15.37
CA PHE A 257 2.89 -4.26 14.75
C PHE A 257 3.17 -4.97 13.41
N PHE A 258 3.99 -4.40 12.54
CA PHE A 258 4.25 -4.97 11.22
C PHE A 258 5.00 -6.29 11.26
N GLU A 259 5.71 -6.59 12.33
CA GLU A 259 6.43 -7.85 12.51
C GLU A 259 5.59 -8.92 13.20
N THR A 260 4.62 -8.52 14.01
CA THR A 260 3.88 -9.42 14.89
C THR A 260 2.47 -9.73 14.41
N THR A 261 1.92 -8.91 13.53
CA THR A 261 0.52 -9.02 13.09
C THR A 261 0.41 -9.60 11.69
N PRO A 262 -0.22 -10.76 11.50
CA PRO A 262 -0.61 -11.21 10.18
C PRO A 262 -1.65 -10.25 9.55
N PRO A 263 -1.52 -9.93 8.26
CA PRO A 263 -0.56 -10.41 7.26
C PRO A 263 0.71 -9.56 7.13
N PHE A 264 0.88 -8.50 7.92
CA PHE A 264 1.99 -7.54 7.80
C PHE A 264 3.37 -8.17 8.02
N ASN A 265 3.45 -9.24 8.82
CA ASN A 265 4.69 -10.00 8.99
C ASN A 265 5.19 -10.66 7.69
N ASN A 266 4.31 -10.82 6.70
CA ASN A 266 4.61 -11.35 5.37
C ASN A 266 4.49 -10.29 4.26
N MET A 267 4.56 -9.01 4.61
CA MET A 267 4.51 -7.92 3.65
C MET A 267 5.82 -7.81 2.86
N VAL A 268 5.72 -7.48 1.58
CA VAL A 268 6.84 -7.35 0.66
C VAL A 268 6.77 -6.04 -0.11
N LEU A 269 7.93 -5.56 -0.57
CA LEU A 269 8.04 -4.59 -1.64
C LEU A 269 8.08 -5.35 -2.96
N LEU A 270 7.18 -4.99 -3.87
CA LEU A 270 7.15 -5.52 -5.22
C LEU A 270 8.20 -4.81 -6.08
N ASN A 271 8.72 -5.52 -7.06
CA ASN A 271 9.55 -4.96 -8.12
C ASN A 271 9.04 -5.46 -9.49
N ASN A 272 9.45 -4.78 -10.53
CA ASN A 272 9.11 -5.08 -11.92
C ASN A 272 10.36 -5.44 -12.76
N VAL A 273 11.46 -5.80 -12.10
CA VAL A 273 12.73 -6.14 -12.77
C VAL A 273 12.66 -7.55 -13.33
N ILE A 274 13.11 -7.73 -14.58
CA ILE A 274 13.00 -9.02 -15.27
C ILE A 274 14.32 -9.81 -15.37
N ASP A 275 15.45 -9.18 -15.12
CA ASP A 275 16.79 -9.73 -15.39
C ASP A 275 17.69 -9.78 -14.14
N THR A 276 17.09 -9.87 -12.96
CA THR A 276 17.81 -9.83 -11.67
C THR A 276 18.92 -10.89 -11.57
N ILE A 277 18.68 -12.11 -12.07
CA ILE A 277 19.60 -13.25 -11.88
C ILE A 277 20.50 -13.57 -13.09
N VAL A 278 20.35 -12.83 -14.19
CA VAL A 278 21.11 -13.06 -15.43
C VAL A 278 22.63 -13.03 -15.18
N ASN A 279 23.09 -12.16 -14.32
CA ASN A 279 24.51 -12.03 -13.94
C ASN A 279 24.95 -12.99 -12.82
N LYS A 280 24.20 -14.07 -12.55
CA LYS A 280 24.50 -15.08 -11.51
C LYS A 280 24.59 -14.50 -10.10
N LYS A 281 23.90 -13.41 -9.82
CA LYS A 281 23.85 -12.77 -8.51
C LYS A 281 22.53 -12.04 -8.31
N ILE A 282 22.10 -11.97 -7.06
CA ILE A 282 21.00 -11.12 -6.63
C ILE A 282 21.57 -10.03 -5.75
N ARG A 283 21.44 -8.77 -6.16
CA ARG A 283 21.78 -7.61 -5.33
C ARG A 283 20.50 -7.06 -4.75
N LEU A 284 20.40 -6.98 -3.42
CA LEU A 284 19.19 -6.49 -2.76
C LEU A 284 18.88 -5.02 -3.11
N ALA A 285 19.90 -4.24 -3.47
CA ALA A 285 19.74 -2.88 -3.99
C ALA A 285 18.94 -2.81 -5.30
N ASP A 286 18.96 -3.86 -6.11
CA ASP A 286 18.23 -3.90 -7.38
C ASP A 286 16.75 -4.27 -7.21
N LEU A 287 16.34 -4.72 -6.00
CA LEU A 287 14.99 -5.15 -5.66
C LEU A 287 14.16 -4.08 -4.93
N VAL A 288 14.72 -2.91 -4.73
CA VAL A 288 14.05 -1.80 -4.04
C VAL A 288 13.92 -0.59 -4.96
N PRO A 289 12.85 0.20 -4.83
CA PRO A 289 12.65 1.38 -5.65
C PRO A 289 13.71 2.46 -5.38
N ASP A 290 13.94 3.31 -6.39
CA ASP A 290 14.89 4.43 -6.30
C ASP A 290 14.29 5.63 -5.58
N VAL A 291 13.92 5.45 -4.33
CA VAL A 291 13.36 6.47 -3.43
C VAL A 291 14.30 6.72 -2.26
N SER A 292 14.10 7.81 -1.54
CA SER A 292 14.85 8.05 -0.30
C SER A 292 14.34 7.16 0.84
N VAL A 293 15.18 6.96 1.86
CA VAL A 293 14.74 6.30 3.12
C VAL A 293 13.60 7.10 3.77
N SER A 294 13.64 8.43 3.66
CA SER A 294 12.57 9.31 4.14
C SER A 294 11.23 9.01 3.44
N ASP A 295 11.25 8.76 2.12
CA ASP A 295 10.03 8.42 1.37
C ASP A 295 9.48 7.05 1.77
N LEU A 296 10.37 6.08 2.01
CA LEU A 296 9.95 4.78 2.56
C LEU A 296 9.24 4.95 3.91
N LEU A 297 9.82 5.73 4.83
CA LEU A 297 9.17 5.99 6.12
C LEU A 297 7.88 6.79 5.96
N ALA A 298 7.84 7.75 5.02
CA ALA A 298 6.64 8.52 4.70
C ALA A 298 5.53 7.62 4.13
N LEU A 299 5.88 6.58 3.36
CA LEU A 299 4.92 5.57 2.90
C LEU A 299 4.23 4.91 4.10
N TYR A 300 5.01 4.39 5.05
CA TYR A 300 4.44 3.77 6.26
C TYR A 300 3.61 4.76 7.10
N ARG A 301 4.16 5.94 7.36
CA ARG A 301 3.49 6.98 8.15
C ARG A 301 2.14 7.35 7.56
N LYS A 302 2.12 7.67 6.28
CA LYS A 302 0.92 8.12 5.59
C LYS A 302 -0.03 6.99 5.22
N LYS A 303 0.44 5.77 4.96
CA LYS A 303 -0.45 4.64 4.66
C LYS A 303 -1.14 4.13 5.92
N PHE A 304 -0.41 3.98 7.01
CA PHE A 304 -0.91 3.32 8.22
C PHE A 304 -1.21 4.29 9.38
N CYS A 305 -1.23 5.59 9.12
CA CYS A 305 -1.46 6.61 10.16
C CYS A 305 -0.62 6.35 11.42
N CYS A 306 0.68 6.18 11.23
CA CYS A 306 1.64 5.87 12.29
C CYS A 306 2.83 6.82 12.25
N GLU A 307 3.60 6.86 13.35
CA GLU A 307 4.82 7.66 13.45
C GLU A 307 5.99 6.84 13.95
N PHE A 308 7.17 7.17 13.44
CA PHE A 308 8.45 6.62 13.88
C PHE A 308 9.01 7.52 14.97
N VAL A 309 9.02 7.02 16.18
CA VAL A 309 9.50 7.76 17.36
C VAL A 309 10.91 7.30 17.70
N PRO A 310 11.95 8.09 17.33
CA PRO A 310 13.32 7.77 17.65
C PRO A 310 13.66 8.11 19.10
N ASP A 311 14.49 7.26 19.70
CA ASP A 311 15.22 7.54 20.92
C ASP A 311 16.70 7.73 20.56
N GLU A 312 17.14 8.97 20.54
CA GLU A 312 18.51 9.33 20.14
C GLU A 312 19.55 8.86 21.15
N VAL A 313 19.17 8.69 22.41
CA VAL A 313 20.08 8.25 23.48
C VAL A 313 20.34 6.74 23.36
N ASN A 314 19.27 5.95 23.25
CA ASN A 314 19.35 4.50 23.15
C ASN A 314 19.52 3.99 21.73
N LYS A 315 19.43 4.89 20.74
CA LYS A 315 19.46 4.54 19.29
C LYS A 315 18.43 3.49 18.91
N THR A 316 17.21 3.66 19.41
CA THR A 316 16.07 2.82 19.06
C THR A 316 14.98 3.63 18.38
N VAL A 317 14.13 2.95 17.60
CA VAL A 317 12.95 3.55 16.98
C VAL A 317 11.73 2.70 17.35
N LYS A 318 10.69 3.35 17.83
CA LYS A 318 9.37 2.75 18.11
C LYS A 318 8.38 3.24 17.06
N ILE A 319 7.47 2.36 16.64
CA ILE A 319 6.34 2.74 15.79
C ILE A 319 5.10 2.89 16.68
N VAL A 320 4.40 4.01 16.53
CA VAL A 320 3.16 4.32 17.27
C VAL A 320 2.04 4.65 16.28
N PHE A 321 0.83 4.17 16.56
CA PHE A 321 -0.35 4.42 15.72
C PHE A 321 -1.28 5.40 16.40
N LEU A 322 -1.88 6.30 15.65
CA LEU A 322 -2.82 7.28 16.19
C LEU A 322 -4.04 6.60 16.82
N LYS A 323 -4.57 5.55 16.19
CA LYS A 323 -5.71 4.77 16.73
C LYS A 323 -5.43 4.21 18.13
N ASP A 324 -4.19 3.72 18.36
CA ASP A 324 -3.80 3.17 19.66
C ASP A 324 -3.69 4.29 20.72
N ILE A 325 -3.12 5.44 20.33
CA ILE A 325 -3.02 6.62 21.20
C ILE A 325 -4.43 7.10 21.63
N LEU A 326 -5.40 7.09 20.71
CA LEU A 326 -6.76 7.52 21.00
C LEU A 326 -7.52 6.56 21.92
N THR A 327 -7.19 5.27 21.88
CA THR A 327 -7.84 4.22 22.69
C THR A 327 -7.11 3.94 24.02
N ASP A 328 -5.80 4.14 24.05
CA ASP A 328 -4.96 3.90 25.23
C ASP A 328 -5.31 4.86 26.39
N ARG A 329 -4.90 4.48 27.60
CA ARG A 329 -5.05 5.35 28.77
C ARG A 329 -4.13 6.57 28.65
N PRO A 330 -4.59 7.76 29.14
CA PRO A 330 -3.71 8.92 29.21
C PRO A 330 -2.44 8.62 29.97
N VAL A 331 -1.31 9.12 29.47
CA VAL A 331 0.02 8.86 30.06
C VAL A 331 0.31 9.71 31.28
N ALA A 332 -0.37 10.86 31.44
CA ALA A 332 -0.20 11.76 32.56
C ALA A 332 -1.47 12.55 32.87
N ASP A 333 -1.63 12.91 34.16
CA ASP A 333 -2.59 13.91 34.62
C ASP A 333 -1.85 15.23 34.89
N LEU A 334 -2.11 16.23 34.05
CA LEU A 334 -1.47 17.54 34.12
C LEU A 334 -2.26 18.55 34.96
N THR A 335 -3.32 18.14 35.67
CA THR A 335 -4.17 19.03 36.44
C THR A 335 -3.39 19.90 37.44
N SER A 336 -2.44 19.31 38.17
CA SER A 336 -1.61 20.02 39.18
C SER A 336 -0.54 20.93 38.56
N HIS A 337 -0.27 20.81 37.26
CA HIS A 337 0.76 21.57 36.53
C HIS A 337 0.20 22.84 35.89
N VAL A 338 -1.10 23.03 35.93
CA VAL A 338 -1.80 24.19 35.34
C VAL A 338 -1.58 25.42 36.24
N THR A 339 -0.98 26.46 35.69
CA THR A 339 -0.63 27.67 36.44
C THR A 339 -1.55 28.85 36.17
N ALA A 340 -2.39 28.79 35.11
CA ALA A 340 -3.36 29.81 34.76
C ALA A 340 -4.61 29.15 34.20
N GLU A 341 -5.74 29.84 34.20
CA GLU A 341 -6.96 29.33 33.61
C GLU A 341 -6.76 29.04 32.09
N PRO A 342 -7.14 27.84 31.63
CA PRO A 342 -7.06 27.48 30.22
C PRO A 342 -7.97 28.38 29.36
N SER A 343 -7.52 28.72 28.17
CA SER A 343 -8.36 29.34 27.15
C SER A 343 -8.80 28.29 26.14
N VAL A 344 -10.08 28.28 25.82
CA VAL A 344 -10.67 27.40 24.82
C VAL A 344 -11.01 28.22 23.59
N SER A 345 -10.47 27.86 22.46
CA SER A 345 -10.87 28.37 21.16
C SER A 345 -11.59 27.28 20.39
N TYR A 346 -12.74 27.64 19.86
CA TYR A 346 -13.41 26.80 18.89
C TYR A 346 -12.74 27.05 17.54
N LYS A 347 -12.40 26.00 16.81
CA LYS A 347 -12.07 26.18 15.41
C LYS A 347 -13.29 26.75 14.72
N THR A 348 -13.16 27.97 14.25
CA THR A 348 -14.17 28.60 13.44
C THR A 348 -14.24 27.84 12.13
N GLU A 349 -15.36 27.17 11.97
CA GLU A 349 -15.80 26.51 10.76
C GLU A 349 -14.89 25.40 10.22
N LYS A 350 -15.49 24.36 9.89
CA LYS A 350 -15.08 23.19 9.14
C LYS A 350 -13.88 23.43 8.20
N GLU A 351 -12.68 23.45 8.75
CA GLU A 351 -11.46 23.51 7.92
C GLU A 351 -11.43 22.34 6.93
N TYR A 352 -12.03 21.23 7.30
CA TYR A 352 -12.12 20.06 6.44
C TYR A 352 -13.44 19.34 6.62
N SER A 353 -14.18 19.18 5.55
CA SER A 353 -15.43 18.41 5.55
C SER A 353 -15.18 16.92 5.35
N ARG A 354 -14.08 16.57 4.74
CA ARG A 354 -13.74 15.18 4.42
C ARG A 354 -12.23 14.95 4.50
N LEU A 355 -11.87 13.69 4.75
CA LEU A 355 -10.51 13.19 4.60
C LEU A 355 -10.44 12.38 3.30
N LYS A 356 -9.51 12.73 2.42
CA LYS A 356 -9.18 11.97 1.22
C LYS A 356 -7.82 11.31 1.40
N LEU A 357 -7.77 10.00 1.24
CA LEU A 357 -6.55 9.21 1.23
C LEU A 357 -6.31 8.72 -0.19
N ALA A 358 -5.18 9.03 -0.77
CA ALA A 358 -4.87 8.66 -2.15
C ALA A 358 -3.42 8.24 -2.30
N ALA A 359 -3.15 7.26 -3.17
CA ALA A 359 -1.81 6.97 -3.64
C ALA A 359 -1.29 8.12 -4.52
N SER A 360 0.00 8.40 -4.43
CA SER A 360 0.62 9.49 -5.22
C SER A 360 0.79 9.14 -6.69
N SER A 361 0.76 7.85 -7.03
CA SER A 361 0.86 7.35 -8.39
C SER A 361 -0.08 6.17 -8.60
N THR A 362 -0.55 6.02 -9.81
CA THR A 362 -1.38 4.91 -10.27
C THR A 362 -0.60 4.08 -11.30
N LEU A 363 -1.03 2.85 -11.53
CA LEU A 363 -0.62 2.12 -12.71
C LEU A 363 -1.33 2.72 -13.92
N ASP A 364 -0.62 2.88 -15.01
CA ASP A 364 -1.22 3.30 -16.26
C ASP A 364 -2.19 2.21 -16.70
N SER A 365 -3.46 2.55 -16.69
CA SER A 365 -4.54 1.63 -16.99
C SER A 365 -5.33 2.23 -18.13
N GLU A 366 -5.55 1.47 -19.19
CA GLU A 366 -6.56 1.77 -20.19
C GLU A 366 -7.97 1.56 -19.60
N ALA A 367 -8.32 2.40 -18.62
CA ALA A 367 -9.69 2.42 -18.12
C ALA A 367 -10.57 3.06 -19.20
N GLU A 368 -11.62 2.36 -19.60
CA GLU A 368 -12.58 2.87 -20.61
C GLU A 368 -13.26 4.18 -20.19
N GLU A 369 -13.22 4.53 -18.91
CA GLU A 369 -13.82 5.75 -18.38
C GLU A 369 -12.88 6.37 -17.35
N ASP A 370 -12.51 7.62 -17.59
CA ASP A 370 -11.72 8.43 -16.66
C ASP A 370 -12.65 9.29 -15.77
N TYR A 371 -12.44 9.22 -14.46
CA TYR A 371 -13.19 9.99 -13.49
C TYR A 371 -12.21 10.79 -12.64
N ASP A 372 -12.46 12.07 -12.46
CA ASP A 372 -11.60 12.95 -11.69
C ASP A 372 -11.43 12.48 -10.24
N ASP A 373 -12.50 11.99 -9.64
CA ASP A 373 -12.43 11.38 -8.31
C ASP A 373 -13.48 10.26 -8.13
N LEU A 374 -13.31 9.51 -7.03
CA LEU A 374 -14.23 8.42 -6.67
C LEU A 374 -15.67 8.90 -6.48
N LYS A 375 -15.89 10.12 -5.97
CA LYS A 375 -17.21 10.70 -5.79
C LYS A 375 -17.93 10.88 -7.13
N ASP A 376 -17.22 11.40 -8.12
CA ASP A 376 -17.77 11.65 -9.46
C ASP A 376 -18.12 10.31 -10.14
N MET A 377 -17.29 9.31 -9.97
CA MET A 377 -17.58 7.95 -10.45
C MET A 377 -18.87 7.40 -9.84
N LEU A 378 -19.03 7.46 -8.53
CA LEU A 378 -20.20 6.94 -7.83
C LEU A 378 -21.48 7.73 -8.15
N ALA A 379 -21.36 9.04 -8.37
CA ALA A 379 -22.49 9.89 -8.75
C ALA A 379 -22.95 9.65 -10.19
N SER A 380 -22.02 9.37 -11.10
CA SER A 380 -22.31 9.18 -12.52
C SER A 380 -22.81 7.77 -12.87
N THR A 381 -22.52 6.78 -12.03
CA THR A 381 -22.73 5.38 -12.36
C THR A 381 -23.31 4.59 -11.18
N PRO A 382 -24.64 4.56 -11.02
CA PRO A 382 -25.29 3.88 -9.88
C PRO A 382 -25.13 2.34 -9.88
N SER A 383 -24.62 1.74 -10.95
CA SER A 383 -24.35 0.29 -11.05
C SER A 383 -22.96 -0.12 -10.55
N VAL A 384 -22.18 0.81 -10.00
CA VAL A 384 -20.85 0.50 -9.44
C VAL A 384 -21.01 -0.08 -8.05
N TYR A 385 -20.30 -1.16 -7.78
CA TYR A 385 -20.19 -1.77 -6.45
C TYR A 385 -18.73 -2.07 -6.09
N PHE A 386 -18.45 -2.17 -4.81
CA PHE A 386 -17.11 -2.51 -4.33
C PHE A 386 -16.94 -4.02 -4.17
N ASP A 387 -15.89 -4.58 -4.80
CA ASP A 387 -15.51 -5.98 -4.63
C ASP A 387 -14.36 -6.11 -3.61
N PRO A 388 -14.63 -6.60 -2.39
CA PRO A 388 -13.60 -6.74 -1.37
C PRO A 388 -12.56 -7.82 -1.68
N ALA A 389 -12.83 -8.74 -2.62
CA ALA A 389 -11.87 -9.75 -3.02
C ALA A 389 -10.71 -9.16 -3.83
N THR A 390 -10.97 -8.17 -4.62
CA THR A 390 -9.96 -7.49 -5.46
C THR A 390 -9.58 -6.10 -4.94
N GLY A 391 -10.44 -5.48 -4.14
CA GLY A 391 -10.30 -4.09 -3.73
C GLY A 391 -10.66 -3.08 -4.81
N CYS A 392 -11.29 -3.54 -5.89
CA CYS A 392 -11.70 -2.72 -7.01
C CYS A 392 -13.17 -2.32 -6.92
N PHE A 393 -13.50 -1.16 -7.49
CA PHE A 393 -14.86 -0.85 -7.84
C PHE A 393 -15.21 -1.54 -9.16
N MET A 394 -16.28 -2.30 -9.16
CA MET A 394 -16.74 -3.06 -10.30
C MET A 394 -17.95 -2.35 -10.90
N LYS A 395 -18.03 -2.33 -12.23
CA LYS A 395 -19.15 -1.78 -12.99
C LYS A 395 -19.72 -2.84 -13.90
N ASP A 396 -21.04 -2.92 -13.98
CA ASP A 396 -21.71 -3.84 -14.91
C ASP A 396 -21.52 -3.36 -16.35
N GLY A 397 -20.97 -4.22 -17.19
CA GLY A 397 -20.77 -3.97 -18.61
C GLY A 397 -21.54 -4.96 -19.50
N TRP A 398 -21.58 -4.69 -20.79
CA TRP A 398 -22.24 -5.54 -21.77
C TRP A 398 -21.68 -6.98 -21.82
N SER A 399 -20.36 -7.11 -21.65
CA SER A 399 -19.64 -8.40 -21.68
C SER A 399 -19.29 -8.95 -20.29
N GLY A 400 -19.85 -8.37 -19.23
CA GLY A 400 -19.58 -8.75 -17.85
C GLY A 400 -19.10 -7.57 -17.00
N ASN A 401 -18.78 -7.86 -15.73
CA ASN A 401 -18.34 -6.84 -14.80
C ASN A 401 -16.86 -6.54 -15.03
N TYR A 402 -16.49 -5.28 -15.07
CA TYR A 402 -15.10 -4.85 -15.17
C TYR A 402 -14.69 -4.01 -13.96
N CYS A 403 -13.40 -4.04 -13.66
CA CYS A 403 -12.79 -3.26 -12.58
C CYS A 403 -12.54 -1.83 -13.07
N VAL A 404 -12.72 -0.86 -12.17
CA VAL A 404 -12.24 0.51 -12.35
C VAL A 404 -10.96 0.67 -11.51
N PRO A 405 -9.79 0.36 -12.07
CA PRO A 405 -8.56 0.11 -11.29
C PRO A 405 -8.06 1.32 -10.53
N THR A 406 -8.18 2.52 -11.14
CA THR A 406 -7.65 3.76 -10.56
C THR A 406 -8.27 4.11 -9.21
N LYS A 407 -9.41 3.53 -8.87
CA LYS A 407 -10.14 3.84 -7.62
C LYS A 407 -9.79 2.92 -6.45
N VAL A 408 -9.07 1.85 -6.67
CA VAL A 408 -8.51 1.02 -5.59
C VAL A 408 -7.49 1.78 -4.75
N SER A 409 -6.83 2.75 -5.36
CA SER A 409 -5.80 3.60 -4.78
C SER A 409 -6.32 4.87 -4.10
N GLU A 410 -7.63 5.02 -3.96
CA GLU A 410 -8.27 6.18 -3.36
C GLU A 410 -9.36 5.77 -2.38
N ALA A 411 -9.41 6.43 -1.23
CA ALA A 411 -10.55 6.38 -0.33
C ALA A 411 -10.85 7.81 0.15
N SER A 412 -12.11 8.20 0.07
CA SER A 412 -12.56 9.45 0.65
C SER A 412 -13.85 9.21 1.40
N GLN A 413 -14.19 10.15 2.29
CA GLN A 413 -15.47 10.06 2.97
C GLN A 413 -16.62 10.21 2.01
N PRO A 414 -17.72 9.49 2.30
CA PRO A 414 -18.95 9.74 1.60
C PRO A 414 -19.46 11.14 1.95
N TYR A 415 -19.93 11.74 0.94
CA TYR A 415 -20.84 12.87 0.83
C TYR A 415 -21.23 13.57 2.11
N ASP A 416 -20.78 14.80 2.26
CA ASP A 416 -21.63 15.78 2.88
C ASP A 416 -22.48 16.42 1.78
N THR A 417 -23.78 16.37 1.96
CA THR A 417 -24.76 16.84 0.99
C THR A 417 -24.79 18.36 1.01
N GLY A 418 -24.05 19.00 0.17
CA GLY A 418 -24.46 20.29 -0.26
C GLY A 418 -23.54 21.46 -0.43
N GLU A 419 -22.29 21.45 -0.05
CA GLU A 419 -21.36 22.54 -0.40
C GLU A 419 -19.96 21.99 -0.72
N GLU A 420 -19.28 22.57 -1.70
CA GLU A 420 -17.87 22.32 -1.99
C GLU A 420 -17.03 22.67 -0.76
N GLN A 421 -16.69 21.64 0.00
CA GLN A 421 -15.82 21.81 1.16
C GLN A 421 -14.48 21.16 0.84
N GLU A 422 -13.41 21.85 1.21
CA GLU A 422 -12.06 21.35 1.00
C GLU A 422 -11.84 20.01 1.72
N ALA A 423 -11.29 19.04 1.00
CA ALA A 423 -10.85 17.78 1.57
C ALA A 423 -9.43 17.93 2.13
N LYS A 424 -9.19 17.41 3.32
CA LYS A 424 -7.83 17.16 3.76
C LYS A 424 -7.29 15.97 3.00
N GLU A 425 -6.40 16.20 2.05
CA GLU A 425 -5.80 15.12 1.26
C GLU A 425 -4.52 14.59 1.92
N VAL A 426 -4.45 13.28 2.07
CA VAL A 426 -3.23 12.56 2.49
C VAL A 426 -2.73 11.76 1.29
N LYS A 427 -1.67 12.26 0.64
CA LYS A 427 -1.01 11.57 -0.47
C LYS A 427 0.05 10.60 0.07
N VAL A 428 -0.18 9.31 -0.16
CA VAL A 428 0.74 8.24 0.21
C VAL A 428 1.73 8.02 -0.94
N PRO A 429 3.05 8.05 -0.70
CA PRO A 429 4.05 7.92 -1.76
C PRO A 429 4.20 6.46 -2.21
N GLU A 430 3.16 5.90 -2.77
CA GLU A 430 3.12 4.54 -3.32
C GLU A 430 2.31 4.47 -4.61
N CYS A 431 2.38 3.32 -5.24
CA CYS A 431 1.46 2.83 -6.24
C CYS A 431 0.79 1.56 -5.70
N ILE A 432 -0.49 1.37 -5.96
CA ILE A 432 -1.20 0.15 -5.56
C ILE A 432 -1.19 -0.84 -6.71
N PRO A 433 -0.69 -2.07 -6.53
CA PRO A 433 -0.81 -3.11 -7.53
C PRO A 433 -2.28 -3.52 -7.66
N GLU A 434 -2.69 -3.94 -8.86
CA GLU A 434 -4.04 -4.31 -9.18
C GLU A 434 -4.15 -5.80 -9.44
N PHE A 435 -5.34 -6.38 -9.28
CA PHE A 435 -5.60 -7.73 -9.75
C PHE A 435 -6.07 -7.72 -11.20
N ARG A 436 -5.34 -8.43 -12.06
CA ARG A 436 -5.74 -8.63 -13.46
C ARG A 436 -5.81 -10.11 -13.79
N THR A 437 -6.72 -10.45 -14.69
CA THR A 437 -6.91 -11.83 -15.15
C THR A 437 -5.91 -12.11 -16.28
N LEU A 438 -5.10 -13.13 -16.10
CA LEU A 438 -4.29 -13.66 -17.21
C LEU A 438 -5.17 -14.55 -18.07
N VAL A 439 -5.42 -14.13 -19.29
CA VAL A 439 -6.16 -14.87 -20.30
C VAL A 439 -5.22 -15.17 -21.45
N PHE A 440 -5.29 -16.37 -21.95
CA PHE A 440 -4.54 -16.80 -23.11
C PHE A 440 -5.52 -17.18 -24.23
N SER A 441 -5.46 -16.45 -25.33
CA SER A 441 -6.30 -16.71 -26.51
C SER A 441 -5.52 -17.53 -27.54
N TYR A 442 -6.13 -18.54 -28.10
CA TYR A 442 -5.56 -19.34 -29.16
C TYR A 442 -6.65 -19.77 -30.16
N THR A 443 -6.24 -20.10 -31.35
CA THR A 443 -7.13 -20.64 -32.37
C THR A 443 -6.99 -22.17 -32.39
N ASP A 444 -8.12 -22.88 -32.26
CA ASP A 444 -8.10 -24.33 -32.32
C ASP A 444 -7.94 -24.86 -33.75
N GLN A 445 -7.90 -26.20 -33.90
CA GLN A 445 -7.70 -26.83 -35.22
C GLN A 445 -8.88 -26.59 -36.21
N ASP A 446 -10.01 -26.09 -35.71
CA ASP A 446 -11.20 -25.80 -36.48
C ASP A 446 -11.37 -24.26 -36.73
N ASP A 447 -10.32 -23.49 -36.59
CA ASP A 447 -10.25 -22.02 -36.70
C ASP A 447 -11.19 -21.26 -35.73
N ASN A 448 -11.59 -21.88 -34.62
CA ASN A 448 -12.36 -21.18 -33.59
C ASN A 448 -11.43 -20.54 -32.56
N ALA A 449 -11.71 -19.29 -32.23
CA ALA A 449 -11.03 -18.60 -31.12
C ALA A 449 -11.42 -19.23 -29.77
N GLN A 450 -10.42 -19.65 -29.02
CA GLN A 450 -10.54 -20.24 -27.69
C GLN A 450 -9.79 -19.38 -26.67
N GLU A 451 -10.31 -19.32 -25.46
CA GLU A 451 -9.67 -18.59 -24.35
C GLU A 451 -9.46 -19.48 -23.15
N ILE A 452 -8.28 -19.40 -22.56
CA ILE A 452 -7.94 -20.08 -21.31
C ILE A 452 -7.61 -19.04 -20.26
N SER A 453 -8.40 -18.99 -19.19
CA SER A 453 -8.14 -18.12 -18.05
C SER A 453 -7.28 -18.84 -17.01
N PHE A 454 -6.12 -18.26 -16.68
CA PHE A 454 -5.22 -18.74 -15.64
C PHE A 454 -5.53 -18.16 -14.26
N GLY A 455 -6.52 -17.30 -14.16
CA GLY A 455 -6.92 -16.64 -12.92
C GLY A 455 -6.32 -15.26 -12.72
N LYS A 456 -6.53 -14.71 -11.53
CA LYS A 456 -6.14 -13.33 -11.18
C LYS A 456 -4.77 -13.30 -10.52
N PHE A 457 -3.93 -12.36 -10.97
CA PHE A 457 -2.60 -12.06 -10.45
C PHE A 457 -2.47 -10.59 -10.11
N LEU A 458 -1.49 -10.26 -9.27
CA LEU A 458 -1.10 -8.87 -9.10
C LEU A 458 -0.40 -8.39 -10.37
N TYR A 459 -0.82 -7.24 -10.86
CA TYR A 459 -0.25 -6.51 -11.97
C TYR A 459 0.57 -5.33 -11.43
N VAL A 460 1.79 -5.14 -11.93
CA VAL A 460 2.76 -4.17 -11.42
C VAL A 460 3.20 -3.14 -12.48
N GLY A 461 2.49 -3.07 -13.61
CA GLY A 461 2.75 -2.12 -14.70
C GLY A 461 3.84 -2.61 -15.66
N LYS A 462 4.54 -1.67 -16.28
CA LYS A 462 5.64 -1.95 -17.22
C LYS A 462 6.82 -2.58 -16.49
N TYR A 463 7.52 -3.48 -17.17
CA TYR A 463 8.75 -4.07 -16.64
C TYR A 463 9.96 -3.13 -16.82
N GLN A 464 11.01 -3.35 -16.04
CA GLN A 464 12.32 -2.73 -16.25
C GLN A 464 13.42 -3.77 -16.33
N THR A 465 14.53 -3.40 -16.97
CA THR A 465 15.74 -4.23 -17.09
C THR A 465 16.94 -3.52 -16.48
N LEU A 466 17.79 -4.27 -15.80
CA LEU A 466 19.09 -3.79 -15.29
C LEU A 466 20.15 -3.77 -16.40
N ASN A 467 19.96 -4.56 -17.45
CA ASN A 467 20.84 -4.63 -18.60
C ASN A 467 20.17 -3.96 -19.79
N SER A 468 20.85 -3.08 -20.45
CA SER A 468 20.33 -2.26 -21.56
C SER A 468 19.99 -3.03 -22.85
N LYS A 469 19.85 -4.36 -22.81
CA LYS A 469 19.53 -5.17 -24.00
C LYS A 469 18.03 -5.13 -24.36
N MET A 470 17.16 -5.01 -23.39
CA MET A 470 15.73 -4.82 -23.61
C MET A 470 15.39 -3.40 -23.20
N VAL A 471 15.13 -2.54 -24.14
CA VAL A 471 14.69 -1.16 -23.90
C VAL A 471 13.18 -1.11 -24.09
N ILE A 472 12.48 -0.60 -23.12
CA ILE A 472 11.07 -0.23 -23.29
C ILE A 472 11.07 1.06 -24.09
N SER A 473 10.80 1.00 -25.39
CA SER A 473 10.64 2.19 -26.22
C SER A 473 9.20 2.66 -26.19
N GLY A 474 9.01 3.98 -26.12
CA GLY A 474 7.70 4.57 -26.29
C GLY A 474 7.22 4.47 -27.74
N GLU A 475 5.92 4.47 -27.96
CA GLU A 475 5.32 4.65 -29.28
C GLU A 475 5.93 5.88 -29.95
N ASP A 476 6.38 5.82 -31.18
CA ASP A 476 7.00 6.87 -32.00
C ASP A 476 8.54 7.00 -31.99
N GLY A 477 9.30 6.06 -31.43
CA GLY A 477 10.77 6.13 -31.49
C GLY A 477 11.33 7.36 -30.72
N GLN A 478 10.55 8.01 -29.87
CA GLN A 478 11.05 8.91 -28.85
C GLN A 478 11.64 8.07 -27.73
N GLU A 479 12.77 8.53 -27.16
CA GLU A 479 13.30 7.96 -25.92
C GLU A 479 12.12 7.81 -24.94
N ALA A 480 11.91 6.59 -24.44
CA ALA A 480 10.85 6.32 -23.49
C ALA A 480 10.87 7.39 -22.41
N ASP A 481 9.72 7.93 -22.09
CA ASP A 481 9.59 8.89 -21.02
C ASP A 481 10.34 8.29 -19.82
N ASP A 482 11.35 8.99 -19.33
CA ASP A 482 12.38 8.47 -18.39
C ASP A 482 11.77 7.88 -17.09
N ASP A 483 10.44 8.00 -16.94
CA ASP A 483 9.64 7.51 -15.82
C ASP A 483 8.78 6.28 -16.14
N SER A 484 8.56 5.93 -17.42
CA SER A 484 7.71 4.82 -17.82
C SER A 484 8.37 3.50 -17.54
N GLY A 485 8.28 2.74 -16.66
CA GLY A 485 8.97 1.48 -16.32
C GLY A 485 9.85 1.56 -15.08
N LYS A 486 10.05 2.73 -14.49
CA LYS A 486 10.72 2.84 -13.20
C LYS A 486 9.93 2.10 -12.12
N MET A 487 10.65 1.39 -11.27
CA MET A 487 10.06 0.70 -10.12
C MET A 487 9.40 1.70 -9.17
N LYS A 488 8.07 1.59 -9.02
CA LYS A 488 7.28 2.38 -8.05
C LYS A 488 7.25 1.66 -6.70
N PRO A 489 7.20 2.38 -5.56
CA PRO A 489 6.97 1.74 -4.28
C PRO A 489 5.60 1.06 -4.25
N MET A 490 5.59 -0.26 -4.19
CA MET A 490 4.37 -1.08 -4.14
C MET A 490 4.48 -2.11 -3.03
N LEU A 491 3.42 -2.26 -2.24
CA LEU A 491 3.33 -3.25 -1.17
C LEU A 491 2.35 -4.36 -1.53
N ALA A 492 2.70 -5.59 -1.16
CA ALA A 492 1.80 -6.74 -1.22
C ALA A 492 1.99 -7.64 -0.01
N PHE A 493 1.00 -8.47 0.28
CA PHE A 493 1.13 -9.57 1.23
C PHE A 493 1.51 -10.86 0.50
N THR A 494 2.30 -11.69 1.14
CA THR A 494 2.59 -13.03 0.68
C THR A 494 1.69 -14.02 1.40
N ILE A 495 0.92 -14.81 0.66
CA ILE A 495 0.18 -15.96 1.17
C ILE A 495 0.89 -17.25 0.77
N TYR A 496 0.80 -18.27 1.64
CA TYR A 496 1.30 -19.62 1.36
C TYR A 496 0.12 -20.54 1.17
N TYR A 497 -0.06 -21.00 -0.07
CA TYR A 497 -1.20 -21.80 -0.46
C TYR A 497 -0.76 -22.96 -1.38
N GLY A 498 -1.30 -24.14 -1.16
CA GLY A 498 -1.00 -25.30 -2.01
C GLY A 498 0.49 -25.65 -2.10
N GLY A 499 1.28 -25.40 -1.03
CA GLY A 499 2.72 -25.64 -1.01
C GLY A 499 3.56 -24.55 -1.68
N ARG A 500 2.98 -23.38 -2.02
CA ARG A 500 3.63 -22.29 -2.75
C ARG A 500 3.17 -20.92 -2.29
N THR A 501 3.95 -19.91 -2.63
CA THR A 501 3.61 -18.51 -2.35
C THR A 501 2.77 -17.90 -3.47
N ALA A 502 1.87 -17.02 -3.08
CA ALA A 502 1.14 -16.12 -3.97
C ALA A 502 1.12 -14.70 -3.38
N GLY A 503 0.99 -13.70 -4.23
CA GLY A 503 0.86 -12.31 -3.82
C GLY A 503 -0.60 -11.88 -3.74
N THR A 504 -0.92 -11.01 -2.77
CA THR A 504 -2.25 -10.41 -2.62
C THR A 504 -2.19 -9.04 -1.95
N ILE A 505 -3.18 -8.21 -2.22
CA ILE A 505 -3.46 -6.99 -1.44
C ILE A 505 -4.77 -7.12 -0.65
N SER A 506 -5.46 -8.23 -0.83
CA SER A 506 -6.79 -8.52 -0.30
C SER A 506 -6.72 -9.40 0.94
N PRO A 507 -7.66 -9.30 1.87
CA PRO A 507 -7.81 -10.23 2.98
C PRO A 507 -8.39 -11.58 2.55
N TYR A 508 -8.85 -11.72 1.31
CA TYR A 508 -9.49 -12.93 0.81
C TYR A 508 -8.51 -13.80 0.01
N ASN A 509 -8.66 -15.09 0.14
CA ASN A 509 -7.97 -16.02 -0.74
C ASN A 509 -8.69 -16.10 -2.09
N ILE A 510 -8.27 -15.25 -3.03
CA ILE A 510 -8.85 -15.19 -4.38
C ILE A 510 -8.56 -16.44 -5.23
N ARG A 511 -7.75 -17.37 -4.71
CA ARG A 511 -7.42 -18.66 -5.35
C ARG A 511 -8.46 -19.73 -5.06
N GLU A 512 -9.34 -19.49 -4.10
CA GLU A 512 -10.42 -20.38 -3.76
C GLU A 512 -11.74 -19.88 -4.36
N THR A 513 -12.53 -20.80 -4.85
CA THR A 513 -13.83 -20.50 -5.46
C THR A 513 -14.79 -19.83 -4.47
N THR A 514 -14.60 -20.07 -3.18
CA THR A 514 -15.45 -19.53 -2.11
C THR A 514 -14.96 -18.19 -1.54
N GLY A 515 -13.77 -17.74 -1.93
CA GLY A 515 -13.21 -16.47 -1.44
C GLY A 515 -13.05 -16.42 0.08
N THR A 516 -12.43 -17.44 0.71
CA THR A 516 -12.27 -17.50 2.16
C THR A 516 -11.48 -16.30 2.68
N LYS A 517 -12.03 -15.59 3.67
CA LYS A 517 -11.33 -14.52 4.37
C LYS A 517 -10.24 -15.09 5.27
N LEU A 518 -9.02 -14.60 5.12
CA LEU A 518 -7.81 -15.06 5.83
C LEU A 518 -7.45 -14.20 7.04
N TRP A 519 -7.71 -12.89 6.96
CA TRP A 519 -7.39 -11.89 7.98
C TRP A 519 -8.23 -10.62 7.82
N ASP A 520 -8.07 -9.65 8.72
CA ASP A 520 -8.89 -8.43 8.80
C ASP A 520 -8.18 -7.17 8.28
N TYR A 521 -7.27 -7.30 7.32
CA TYR A 521 -6.52 -6.17 6.76
C TYR A 521 -6.32 -6.33 5.27
N ALA A 522 -6.50 -5.24 4.54
CA ALA A 522 -6.15 -5.12 3.12
C ALA A 522 -5.04 -4.06 2.92
N LEU A 523 -4.44 -4.02 1.74
CA LEU A 523 -3.55 -2.93 1.33
C LEU A 523 -4.22 -1.94 0.38
N TYR A 524 -5.40 -2.27 -0.16
CA TYR A 524 -6.27 -1.30 -0.83
C TYR A 524 -6.94 -0.39 0.19
N TYR A 525 -7.51 0.75 -0.26
CA TYR A 525 -7.91 1.82 0.65
C TYR A 525 -9.33 1.71 1.15
N ASN A 526 -10.25 1.22 0.32
CA ASN A 526 -11.68 1.14 0.61
C ASN A 526 -12.06 -0.17 1.33
N GLY A 527 -13.31 -0.27 1.77
CA GLY A 527 -13.88 -1.45 2.42
C GLY A 527 -13.55 -1.58 3.90
N ASP A 528 -14.28 -2.45 4.59
CA ASP A 528 -14.18 -2.64 6.06
C ASP A 528 -12.77 -3.09 6.50
N ASP A 529 -12.06 -3.80 5.63
CA ASP A 529 -10.70 -4.27 5.89
C ASP A 529 -9.64 -3.36 5.25
N GLY A 530 -10.07 -2.31 4.55
CA GLY A 530 -9.22 -1.35 3.87
C GLY A 530 -8.45 -0.43 4.81
N ILE A 531 -7.43 0.21 4.26
CA ILE A 531 -6.53 1.10 5.02
C ILE A 531 -7.30 2.23 5.70
N PHE A 532 -8.33 2.79 5.05
CA PHE A 532 -9.09 3.88 5.62
C PHE A 532 -9.80 3.45 6.91
N GLU A 533 -10.58 2.35 6.87
CA GLU A 533 -11.32 1.87 8.03
C GLU A 533 -10.39 1.40 9.16
N ARG A 534 -9.31 0.70 8.83
CA ARG A 534 -8.44 0.09 9.83
C ARG A 534 -7.43 1.03 10.49
N PHE A 535 -7.09 2.16 9.83
CA PHE A 535 -6.05 3.06 10.34
C PHE A 535 -6.44 4.53 10.39
N TYR A 536 -7.42 4.97 9.58
CA TYR A 536 -7.76 6.38 9.43
C TYR A 536 -9.13 6.75 9.99
N ARG A 537 -10.01 5.80 10.27
CA ARG A 537 -11.37 6.09 10.75
C ARG A 537 -11.38 6.97 12.00
N ASP A 538 -10.56 6.64 13.00
CA ASP A 538 -10.47 7.41 14.23
C ASP A 538 -9.90 8.82 14.03
N TYR A 539 -8.93 8.94 13.09
CA TYR A 539 -8.38 10.24 12.70
C TYR A 539 -9.44 11.10 12.02
N ASP A 540 -10.21 10.52 11.14
CA ASP A 540 -11.29 11.18 10.46
C ASP A 540 -12.39 11.65 11.43
N LEU A 541 -12.80 10.79 12.37
CA LEU A 541 -13.73 11.14 13.43
C LEU A 541 -13.18 12.28 14.29
N LEU A 542 -11.90 12.24 14.66
CA LEU A 542 -11.25 13.28 15.42
C LEU A 542 -11.26 14.62 14.65
N LEU A 543 -10.89 14.64 13.39
CA LEU A 543 -10.87 15.84 12.56
C LEU A 543 -12.24 16.50 12.45
N ARG A 544 -13.30 15.72 12.40
CA ARG A 544 -14.67 16.23 12.24
C ARG A 544 -15.33 16.67 13.54
N ASN A 545 -15.04 15.98 14.64
CA ASN A 545 -15.88 16.03 15.82
C ASN A 545 -15.25 16.72 17.03
N SER A 546 -13.94 16.90 17.10
CA SER A 546 -13.28 17.23 18.36
C SER A 546 -12.42 18.49 18.34
N MET A 547 -12.67 19.41 17.49
CA MET A 547 -11.67 20.42 17.17
C MET A 547 -11.73 21.68 18.05
N GLN A 548 -11.85 21.51 19.35
CA GLN A 548 -11.51 22.59 20.27
C GLN A 548 -10.01 22.57 20.55
N GLN A 549 -9.37 23.68 20.36
CA GLN A 549 -7.98 23.90 20.76
C GLN A 549 -7.98 24.56 22.14
N VAL A 550 -7.29 23.95 23.08
CA VAL A 550 -7.13 24.46 24.43
C VAL A 550 -5.71 24.93 24.63
N LYS A 551 -5.54 26.21 24.95
CA LYS A 551 -4.25 26.77 25.35
C LYS A 551 -4.13 26.77 26.85
N ILE A 552 -3.01 26.26 27.35
CA ILE A 552 -2.80 26.01 28.77
C ILE A 552 -1.37 26.39 29.13
N LYS A 553 -1.17 27.04 30.27
CA LYS A 553 0.16 27.31 30.82
C LYS A 553 0.52 26.24 31.81
N LEU A 554 1.57 25.49 31.50
CA LEU A 554 2.09 24.37 32.28
C LEU A 554 3.41 24.70 32.92
N LEU A 555 3.55 24.28 34.18
CA LEU A 555 4.84 24.23 34.88
C LEU A 555 5.29 22.78 35.03
N LEU A 556 6.15 22.32 34.15
CA LEU A 556 6.62 20.95 34.12
C LEU A 556 7.89 20.76 34.95
N SER A 557 8.00 19.62 35.63
CA SER A 557 9.25 19.15 36.20
C SER A 557 10.25 18.74 35.13
N GLN A 558 11.55 18.61 35.51
CA GLN A 558 12.57 18.18 34.54
C GLN A 558 12.32 16.75 34.01
N SER A 559 11.80 15.87 34.85
CA SER A 559 11.42 14.51 34.48
C SER A 559 10.26 14.51 33.46
N GLU A 560 9.26 15.36 33.62
CA GLU A 560 8.16 15.48 32.66
C GLU A 560 8.61 16.09 31.33
N LYS A 561 9.47 17.10 31.37
CA LYS A 561 10.12 17.64 30.16
C LYS A 561 10.87 16.56 29.39
N GLN A 562 11.49 15.61 30.10
CA GLN A 562 12.19 14.48 29.48
C GLN A 562 11.23 13.45 28.89
N ASN A 563 10.21 13.04 29.65
CA ASN A 563 9.47 11.81 29.42
C ASN A 563 8.11 12.00 28.74
N LEU A 564 7.55 13.24 28.72
CA LEU A 564 6.24 13.49 28.11
C LEU A 564 6.38 13.60 26.59
N PRO A 565 5.88 12.61 25.81
CA PRO A 565 6.01 12.65 24.36
C PRO A 565 5.02 13.65 23.74
N ALA A 566 5.39 14.21 22.58
CA ALA A 566 4.58 15.21 21.88
C ALA A 566 3.23 14.67 21.41
N TRP A 567 3.12 13.38 21.21
CA TRP A 567 1.90 12.69 20.78
C TRP A 567 1.07 12.14 21.95
N ALA A 568 1.40 12.49 23.18
CA ALA A 568 0.75 11.91 24.36
C ALA A 568 -0.73 12.31 24.47
N ARG A 569 -1.51 11.35 24.93
CA ARG A 569 -2.83 11.61 25.48
C ARG A 569 -2.69 11.92 26.97
N VAL A 570 -3.24 13.04 27.41
CA VAL A 570 -3.12 13.55 28.78
C VAL A 570 -4.50 13.88 29.35
N THR A 571 -4.60 13.97 30.67
CA THR A 571 -5.82 14.49 31.32
C THR A 571 -5.53 15.84 31.98
N VAL A 572 -6.53 16.72 31.93
CA VAL A 572 -6.55 17.97 32.68
C VAL A 572 -7.93 18.13 33.28
N ARG A 573 -8.03 18.24 34.59
CA ARG A 573 -9.30 18.36 35.34
C ARG A 573 -10.31 17.24 34.96
N GLY A 574 -9.81 16.03 34.74
CA GLY A 574 -10.62 14.86 34.39
C GLY A 574 -11.06 14.78 32.93
N VAL A 575 -10.71 15.74 32.09
CA VAL A 575 -10.97 15.72 30.64
C VAL A 575 -9.72 15.23 29.89
N SER A 576 -9.91 14.39 28.89
CA SER A 576 -8.83 13.83 28.08
C SER A 576 -8.53 14.69 26.87
N PHE A 577 -7.25 14.90 26.60
CA PHE A 577 -6.75 15.68 25.49
C PHE A 577 -5.58 14.98 24.80
N LEU A 578 -5.35 15.31 23.53
CA LEU A 578 -4.08 15.08 22.86
C LEU A 578 -3.18 16.31 22.99
N LEU A 579 -1.90 16.12 23.26
CA LEU A 579 -0.94 17.20 23.11
C LEU A 579 -0.83 17.54 21.62
N ASN A 580 -0.96 18.84 21.28
CA ASN A 580 -0.70 19.37 19.96
C ASN A 580 0.66 20.03 19.91
N LYS A 581 0.93 20.91 20.90
CA LYS A 581 2.24 21.54 21.08
C LYS A 581 2.58 21.59 22.55
N LEU A 582 3.73 21.07 22.89
CA LEU A 582 4.30 21.16 24.23
C LEU A 582 5.52 22.09 24.17
N LYS A 583 5.46 23.19 24.92
CA LYS A 583 6.57 24.13 25.03
C LYS A 583 7.12 24.13 26.46
N PHE A 584 8.44 24.24 26.56
CA PHE A 584 9.11 24.38 27.83
C PHE A 584 10.48 25.07 27.64
N THR A 585 11.02 25.63 28.75
CA THR A 585 12.33 26.25 28.75
C THR A 585 13.36 25.39 29.47
N LEU A 586 14.59 25.43 28.96
CA LEU A 586 15.80 24.86 29.59
C LEU A 586 16.73 26.00 29.99
N GLY A 587 17.45 25.83 31.07
CA GLY A 587 18.30 26.88 31.67
C GLY A 587 17.49 27.96 32.38
N GLY A 588 18.18 28.76 33.18
CA GLY A 588 17.59 29.85 33.95
C GLY A 588 16.55 29.38 34.98
N LYS A 589 15.61 30.27 35.34
CA LYS A 589 14.46 29.91 36.18
C LYS A 589 13.38 29.21 35.34
N THR A 590 12.81 28.15 35.91
CA THR A 590 11.69 27.47 35.27
C THR A 590 10.46 28.39 35.27
N GLU A 591 9.92 28.64 34.09
CA GLU A 591 8.75 29.50 33.88
C GLU A 591 7.61 28.68 33.25
N PRO A 592 6.34 28.97 33.58
CA PRO A 592 5.21 28.35 32.90
C PRO A 592 5.19 28.78 31.42
N VAL A 593 5.08 27.81 30.51
CA VAL A 593 5.01 28.06 29.07
C VAL A 593 3.66 27.61 28.54
N GLU A 594 3.15 28.34 27.55
CA GLU A 594 1.88 28.03 26.90
C GLU A 594 2.03 26.80 26.00
N SER A 595 1.23 25.80 26.25
CA SER A 595 1.10 24.58 25.47
C SER A 595 -0.29 24.48 24.86
N GLU A 596 -0.42 23.72 23.79
CA GLU A 596 -1.67 23.53 23.07
C GLU A 596 -2.15 22.09 23.17
N LEU A 597 -3.42 21.93 23.48
CA LEU A 597 -4.10 20.65 23.58
C LEU A 597 -5.25 20.60 22.58
N LEU A 598 -5.54 19.41 22.07
CA LEU A 598 -6.70 19.10 21.25
C LEU A 598 -7.67 18.23 22.05
N THR A 599 -8.95 18.56 22.01
CA THR A 599 -9.96 17.72 22.66
C THR A 599 -10.13 16.40 21.93
N THR A 600 -10.33 15.30 22.66
CA THR A 600 -10.63 13.97 22.14
C THR A 600 -12.09 13.57 22.35
N GLY A 601 -12.84 14.34 23.12
CA GLY A 601 -14.26 14.09 23.41
C GLY A 601 -15.17 14.64 22.32
N LEU A 602 -16.15 13.86 21.93
CA LEU A 602 -17.23 14.31 21.04
C LEU A 602 -18.28 15.01 21.90
N TYR A 603 -18.54 16.29 21.63
CA TYR A 603 -19.57 17.05 22.36
C TYR A 603 -20.98 16.81 21.84
N GLU A 604 -21.10 16.55 20.56
CA GLU A 604 -22.33 16.03 19.97
C GLU A 604 -21.96 14.77 19.21
N PRO A 605 -22.73 13.69 19.35
CA PRO A 605 -22.54 12.53 18.51
C PRO A 605 -22.89 12.91 17.07
N VAL A 606 -21.92 13.41 16.36
CA VAL A 606 -22.03 13.50 14.90
C VAL A 606 -22.15 12.07 14.44
N SER A 607 -23.18 11.76 13.68
CA SER A 607 -23.33 10.47 13.03
C SER A 607 -22.01 10.08 12.41
N GLN A 608 -21.52 8.90 12.72
CA GLN A 608 -20.37 8.35 11.99
C GLN A 608 -20.59 8.61 10.52
N ALA A 609 -19.64 9.25 9.88
CA ALA A 609 -19.68 9.26 8.43
C ALA A 609 -19.50 7.82 7.98
N GLN A 610 -20.43 7.39 7.22
CA GLN A 610 -20.35 6.11 6.57
C GLN A 610 -19.12 6.10 5.63
N SER A 611 -18.43 4.98 5.54
CA SER A 611 -17.42 4.83 4.50
C SER A 611 -18.07 4.92 3.13
N ILE A 612 -17.29 5.20 2.09
CA ILE A 612 -17.84 5.17 0.71
C ILE A 612 -18.41 3.79 0.39
N THR A 613 -17.82 2.74 0.95
CA THR A 613 -18.36 1.38 0.84
C THR A 613 -19.70 1.23 1.53
N ASP A 614 -19.98 1.98 2.60
CA ASP A 614 -21.29 2.02 3.24
C ASP A 614 -22.30 2.90 2.48
N ALA A 615 -21.80 3.90 1.74
CA ALA A 615 -22.64 4.75 0.89
C ALA A 615 -22.96 4.10 -0.46
N LEU A 616 -22.18 3.13 -0.90
CA LEU A 616 -22.64 2.22 -1.94
C LEU A 616 -23.87 1.50 -1.38
N PRO A 617 -24.91 1.27 -2.18
CA PRO A 617 -26.04 0.50 -1.73
C PRO A 617 -25.58 -0.91 -1.39
N MET A 618 -24.93 -1.05 -0.24
CA MET A 618 -24.86 -2.34 0.41
C MET A 618 -26.31 -2.74 0.60
N MET A 619 -26.60 -3.97 0.26
CA MET A 619 -27.93 -4.57 0.50
C MET A 619 -28.41 -4.07 1.84
N SER A 620 -29.48 -3.26 1.83
CA SER A 620 -30.00 -2.72 3.06
C SER A 620 -30.15 -3.89 4.02
N THR A 621 -29.70 -3.75 5.25
CA THR A 621 -29.81 -4.81 6.26
C THR A 621 -31.25 -5.23 6.51
N GLU A 622 -32.19 -4.47 5.96
CA GLU A 622 -33.63 -4.70 6.06
C GLU A 622 -34.18 -5.64 4.98
N TYR A 623 -33.48 -5.82 3.86
CA TYR A 623 -33.95 -6.63 2.75
C TYR A 623 -32.92 -7.71 2.40
N CYS A 624 -33.37 -8.93 2.29
CA CYS A 624 -32.51 -10.03 1.83
C CYS A 624 -33.19 -10.82 0.71
N TRP A 625 -32.36 -11.36 -0.17
CA TRP A 625 -32.81 -12.22 -1.24
C TRP A 625 -32.89 -13.66 -0.75
N VAL A 626 -34.02 -14.30 -0.99
CA VAL A 626 -34.25 -15.72 -0.65
C VAL A 626 -34.46 -16.49 -1.93
N GLY A 627 -33.73 -17.57 -2.13
CA GLY A 627 -33.87 -18.42 -3.32
C GLY A 627 -35.17 -19.21 -3.32
N ARG A 628 -35.91 -19.15 -4.43
CA ARG A 628 -37.10 -20.00 -4.67
C ARG A 628 -37.05 -20.55 -6.08
N ILE A 629 -37.40 -21.82 -6.22
CA ILE A 629 -37.68 -22.41 -7.53
C ILE A 629 -39.11 -22.02 -7.90
N SER A 630 -39.29 -21.32 -9.00
CA SER A 630 -40.59 -20.73 -9.32
C SER A 630 -41.39 -21.45 -10.39
N THR A 631 -40.77 -22.02 -11.40
CA THR A 631 -41.51 -22.63 -12.51
C THR A 631 -40.70 -23.70 -13.22
N GLU A 632 -41.38 -24.74 -13.59
CA GLU A 632 -40.93 -25.74 -14.52
C GLU A 632 -41.90 -25.71 -15.71
N GLU A 633 -41.42 -25.32 -16.88
CA GLU A 633 -42.18 -25.34 -18.13
C GLU A 633 -41.68 -26.53 -18.93
N VAL A 634 -42.61 -27.43 -19.28
CA VAL A 634 -42.31 -28.59 -20.10
C VAL A 634 -42.97 -28.42 -21.45
N ASP A 635 -42.16 -28.45 -22.49
CA ASP A 635 -42.64 -28.43 -23.87
C ASP A 635 -42.15 -29.69 -24.60
N VAL A 636 -42.98 -30.21 -25.47
CA VAL A 636 -42.70 -31.46 -26.21
C VAL A 636 -42.77 -31.18 -27.69
N GLU A 637 -41.61 -31.26 -28.35
CA GLU A 637 -41.52 -31.08 -29.80
C GLU A 637 -41.04 -32.35 -30.52
N ALA A 638 -41.56 -32.54 -31.72
CA ALA A 638 -41.11 -33.61 -32.60
C ALA A 638 -40.16 -33.06 -33.67
N TYR A 639 -38.93 -33.52 -33.68
CA TYR A 639 -37.91 -33.15 -34.65
C TYR A 639 -37.69 -34.23 -35.68
N ASP A 640 -37.60 -33.79 -36.94
CA ASP A 640 -37.19 -34.62 -38.04
C ASP A 640 -35.73 -34.41 -38.35
N ASN A 641 -34.93 -35.44 -38.18
CA ASN A 641 -33.50 -35.51 -38.58
C ASN A 641 -32.42 -34.71 -37.81
N SER A 642 -32.68 -33.98 -36.81
CA SER A 642 -31.62 -33.39 -36.05
C SER A 642 -31.15 -34.38 -34.95
N GLY A 643 -30.00 -34.94 -35.13
CA GLY A 643 -29.48 -35.96 -34.24
C GLY A 643 -29.08 -35.42 -32.87
N VAL A 644 -30.04 -35.16 -32.02
CA VAL A 644 -29.74 -35.09 -30.59
C VAL A 644 -29.79 -36.51 -30.03
N ASP A 645 -28.69 -37.19 -30.07
CA ASP A 645 -28.55 -38.54 -29.56
C ASP A 645 -28.39 -38.64 -28.03
N LYS A 646 -28.32 -37.50 -27.34
CA LYS A 646 -28.07 -37.43 -25.90
C LYS A 646 -28.84 -36.29 -25.26
N ASP A 647 -29.25 -36.52 -24.01
CA ASP A 647 -29.83 -35.48 -23.18
C ASP A 647 -28.83 -34.31 -23.00
N ARG A 648 -29.28 -33.09 -23.18
CA ARG A 648 -28.46 -31.88 -23.06
C ARG A 648 -29.07 -30.94 -22.04
N THR A 649 -28.22 -30.33 -21.21
CA THR A 649 -28.65 -29.32 -20.25
C THR A 649 -27.83 -28.08 -20.48
N PHE A 650 -28.50 -26.96 -20.72
CA PHE A 650 -27.90 -25.63 -20.79
C PHE A 650 -28.27 -24.89 -19.53
N LYS A 651 -27.28 -24.27 -18.90
CA LYS A 651 -27.46 -23.53 -17.66
C LYS A 651 -26.92 -22.11 -17.83
N THR A 652 -27.77 -21.13 -17.60
CA THR A 652 -27.37 -19.73 -17.55
C THR A 652 -27.46 -19.23 -16.12
N ILE A 653 -26.36 -18.69 -15.61
CA ILE A 653 -26.27 -18.06 -14.28
C ILE A 653 -26.19 -16.56 -14.52
N TYR A 654 -27.07 -15.82 -13.89
CA TYR A 654 -27.09 -14.37 -13.99
C TYR A 654 -26.16 -13.75 -12.95
N PRO A 655 -25.58 -12.57 -13.24
CA PRO A 655 -24.64 -11.91 -12.35
C PRO A 655 -25.22 -11.60 -10.96
N PRO A 656 -24.39 -11.22 -9.98
CA PRO A 656 -24.84 -10.91 -8.64
C PRO A 656 -25.96 -9.89 -8.62
N VAL A 657 -26.89 -10.10 -7.74
CA VAL A 657 -28.13 -9.35 -7.64
C VAL A 657 -27.84 -7.92 -7.17
N PRO A 658 -28.38 -6.89 -7.81
CA PRO A 658 -28.35 -5.53 -7.28
C PRO A 658 -29.09 -5.45 -5.94
N SER A 659 -28.96 -4.33 -5.23
CA SER A 659 -29.70 -4.08 -4.00
C SER A 659 -31.20 -4.30 -4.18
N ALA A 660 -31.83 -4.89 -3.18
CA ALA A 660 -33.27 -5.06 -3.18
C ALA A 660 -33.95 -3.73 -2.77
N ASP A 661 -34.89 -3.27 -3.60
CA ASP A 661 -35.53 -1.98 -3.37
C ASP A 661 -36.84 -2.08 -2.56
N TYR A 662 -37.51 -3.22 -2.64
CA TYR A 662 -38.79 -3.44 -1.93
C TYR A 662 -39.11 -4.94 -1.78
N VAL A 663 -39.91 -5.26 -0.77
CA VAL A 663 -40.37 -6.62 -0.51
C VAL A 663 -41.23 -7.13 -1.69
N GLY A 664 -40.95 -8.35 -2.14
CA GLY A 664 -41.62 -8.96 -3.28
C GLY A 664 -40.94 -8.70 -4.61
N GLN A 665 -39.90 -7.88 -4.67
CA GLN A 665 -39.06 -7.75 -5.87
C GLN A 665 -38.46 -9.12 -6.20
N ARG A 666 -38.47 -9.48 -7.48
CA ARG A 666 -37.94 -10.76 -7.96
C ARG A 666 -36.76 -10.55 -8.89
N TYR A 667 -35.79 -11.38 -8.74
CA TYR A 667 -34.61 -11.41 -9.58
C TYR A 667 -34.32 -12.83 -10.04
N MET A 668 -34.13 -13.00 -11.35
CA MET A 668 -33.80 -14.30 -11.94
C MET A 668 -32.33 -14.62 -11.71
N GLN A 669 -32.05 -15.55 -10.82
CA GLN A 669 -30.69 -15.95 -10.49
C GLN A 669 -30.13 -16.96 -11.50
N GLN A 670 -30.95 -17.86 -11.96
CA GLN A 670 -30.53 -18.95 -12.85
C GLN A 670 -31.69 -19.38 -13.73
N SER A 671 -31.40 -19.67 -14.99
CA SER A 671 -32.26 -20.48 -15.82
C SER A 671 -31.50 -21.72 -16.30
N SER A 672 -32.17 -22.85 -16.34
CA SER A 672 -31.61 -24.05 -16.95
C SER A 672 -32.64 -24.56 -17.98
N TYR A 673 -32.09 -25.05 -19.07
CA TYR A 673 -32.87 -25.61 -20.15
C TYR A 673 -32.33 -27.03 -20.37
N THR A 674 -33.20 -28.02 -20.23
CA THR A 674 -32.83 -29.43 -20.41
C THR A 674 -33.63 -29.96 -21.61
N GLU A 675 -32.93 -30.50 -22.58
CA GLU A 675 -33.47 -31.20 -23.70
C GLU A 675 -33.27 -32.69 -23.48
N ARG A 676 -34.36 -33.46 -23.52
CA ARG A 676 -34.32 -34.89 -23.30
C ARG A 676 -35.02 -35.58 -24.43
N GLN A 677 -34.40 -36.60 -25.02
CA GLN A 677 -35.05 -37.45 -26.00
C GLN A 677 -35.95 -38.46 -25.28
N ILE A 678 -37.28 -38.31 -25.49
CA ILE A 678 -38.30 -39.19 -24.91
C ILE A 678 -38.71 -40.33 -25.82
N ARG A 679 -38.53 -40.13 -27.14
CA ARG A 679 -38.85 -41.17 -28.13
C ARG A 679 -38.07 -40.98 -29.42
N HIS A 680 -37.50 -42.07 -29.94
CA HIS A 680 -36.85 -42.09 -31.23
C HIS A 680 -37.56 -43.13 -32.15
N SER A 681 -37.93 -42.70 -33.35
CA SER A 681 -38.49 -43.61 -34.37
C SER A 681 -37.42 -43.92 -35.42
N THR A 682 -37.01 -45.16 -35.49
CA THR A 682 -36.04 -45.65 -36.49
C THR A 682 -36.64 -45.74 -37.91
N PHE A 683 -37.96 -45.80 -38.00
CA PHE A 683 -38.65 -45.99 -39.29
C PHE A 683 -38.80 -44.69 -40.08
N PHE A 684 -38.96 -43.55 -39.41
CA PHE A 684 -39.19 -42.23 -40.03
C PHE A 684 -38.09 -41.20 -39.71
N ARG A 685 -37.02 -41.60 -39.06
CA ARG A 685 -35.94 -40.70 -38.60
C ARG A 685 -36.45 -39.50 -37.79
N SER A 686 -37.52 -39.64 -37.08
CA SER A 686 -38.06 -38.61 -36.19
C SER A 686 -37.81 -38.94 -34.73
N SER A 687 -37.47 -37.95 -33.94
CA SER A 687 -37.36 -38.05 -32.49
C SER A 687 -38.33 -37.07 -31.83
N ILE A 688 -38.84 -37.48 -30.67
CA ILE A 688 -39.69 -36.61 -29.84
C ILE A 688 -38.82 -36.20 -28.64
N HIS A 689 -38.70 -34.91 -28.44
CA HIS A 689 -37.90 -34.31 -27.40
C HIS A 689 -38.77 -33.58 -26.40
N GLU A 690 -38.45 -33.72 -25.15
CA GLU A 690 -39.04 -32.97 -24.06
C GLU A 690 -38.04 -31.87 -23.65
N TYR A 691 -38.53 -30.66 -23.58
CA TYR A 691 -37.79 -29.49 -23.16
C TYR A 691 -38.30 -29.04 -21.82
N THR A 692 -37.41 -29.05 -20.82
CA THR A 692 -37.74 -28.59 -19.49
C THR A 692 -36.96 -27.32 -19.20
N LYS A 693 -37.65 -26.23 -18.96
CA LYS A 693 -37.07 -24.95 -18.53
C LYS A 693 -37.32 -24.76 -17.05
N THR A 694 -36.28 -24.74 -16.29
CA THR A 694 -36.32 -24.44 -14.83
C THR A 694 -35.72 -23.08 -14.58
N THR A 695 -36.46 -22.22 -13.91
CA THR A 695 -36.01 -20.88 -13.57
C THR A 695 -35.97 -20.73 -12.04
N VAL A 696 -34.82 -20.33 -11.53
CA VAL A 696 -34.63 -20.04 -10.11
C VAL A 696 -34.69 -18.52 -9.92
N TRP A 697 -35.59 -18.12 -9.08
CA TRP A 697 -35.80 -16.72 -8.70
C TRP A 697 -35.33 -16.49 -7.27
N LEU A 698 -34.71 -15.35 -7.04
CA LEU A 698 -34.60 -14.76 -5.72
C LEU A 698 -35.78 -13.81 -5.51
N GLU A 699 -36.36 -13.83 -4.35
CA GLU A 699 -37.38 -12.88 -3.91
C GLU A 699 -36.89 -12.08 -2.70
N CYS A 700 -37.07 -10.78 -2.77
CA CYS A 700 -36.73 -9.90 -1.69
C CYS A 700 -37.71 -10.07 -0.53
N VAL A 701 -37.20 -10.35 0.64
CA VAL A 701 -37.99 -10.41 1.89
C VAL A 701 -37.42 -9.45 2.90
N HIS A 702 -38.26 -9.00 3.81
CA HIS A 702 -37.82 -8.25 4.98
C HIS A 702 -37.13 -9.22 5.95
N ARG A 703 -36.00 -8.81 6.49
CA ARG A 703 -35.19 -9.61 7.42
C ARG A 703 -35.66 -9.46 8.85
#